data_c5878e46e63403a42c2fbb3bd912e05b
#
_entry.id   c5878e46e63403a42c2fbb3bd912e05b
#
_cell.length_a   1.000
_cell.length_b   1.000
_cell.length_c   1.000
_cell.angle_alpha   90.00
_cell.angle_beta   90.00
_cell.angle_gamma   90.00
#
_symmetry.space_group_name_H-M   'P 1'
#
loop_
_entity.id
_entity.type
_entity.pdbx_description
1 polymer ?
#
loop_
_entity_poly.entity_id
_entity_poly.type
_entity_poly.pdbx_seq_one_letter_code
_entity_poly.pdbx_strand_id
1 'polypeptide(L)'
;MDEMEKNELEKNEELEPKEAVETKEEPTQEEASVTDAPTAEEAVETAEEPVTAEASVEETAEEPEIEETEELKQEEPKQEEQPVEAPAAQKAEKGGVLGIVIGLIALIAIVAYAWMNPMGKAVDTGILYTKDDNLYYYDLKNEPYQVQEGLSNGGTYHYFYTAWGASVTEDGSYLYFSDDVDENGAFVLYRRDAKNADAKAAQIDTDVYDYMASKDGKVVAYLKKSGETYALCVYDGKQVQTVKTGINLENDVYALSGDGKYLAFTDTTGLLNAVAVGKNMEDNILPLTDSAETYALAEERGILYYVAAGKDGYNIFSYDFKGEPKTAVENVSSMEMMPNGRDVLYCKKSEEKVLYKDIIVDDMAEQDAKLKKGDEGYEQKVQRDEIRKAMKNGEGFEPLLQECYVLTGGKSVRVAGDVVAAVGVDSKQTYVAGYKTKEFTPMHLSVMDGGLDMVEYIYYMSLNYGGMEVFLADTTGKVNLLSGSQPQLDGLKLSEKKAAYLDTDANTGDTILVEIELGKEKAETVATNVQSFGYIGNTLIYYFDYTEGVGTLGAAGSKTTIANASGVQFTEDAVYYVADADAATGNGELRAWDGKTETAIAKDVFAFQYKDNGKLVYIGKYDVNAGVGDLYYYDGKEARKLDTGVTAIFIY
;
A
#
# COMPACT_ATOMS: atom_id res chain seq x y z
N MET A 1 -14.69 43.28 -50.78
CA MET A 1 -14.93 42.44 -51.95
C MET A 1 -15.08 41.09 -51.40
N ASP A 2 -16.21 40.87 -51.01
CA ASP A 2 -17.42 40.25 -51.57
C ASP A 2 -17.38 38.76 -51.34
N GLU A 3 -18.22 38.31 -50.42
CA GLU A 3 -19.60 37.86 -50.67
C GLU A 3 -19.59 36.63 -51.57
N MET A 4 -20.17 35.57 -51.24
CA MET A 4 -21.57 35.21 -51.03
C MET A 4 -21.66 33.74 -50.72
N GLU A 5 -22.40 33.39 -49.78
CA GLU A 5 -23.78 32.91 -49.64
C GLU A 5 -23.92 31.40 -49.83
N LYS A 6 -24.38 30.74 -48.79
CA LYS A 6 -25.74 30.43 -48.34
C LYS A 6 -26.47 29.29 -49.07
N ASN A 7 -27.08 28.50 -48.22
CA ASN A 7 -28.29 27.68 -48.44
C ASN A 7 -28.09 26.27 -48.98
N GLU A 8 -28.77 25.28 -48.57
CA GLU A 8 -30.08 25.03 -47.92
C GLU A 8 -30.11 23.64 -47.32
N LEU A 9 -30.63 23.47 -46.13
CA LEU A 9 -31.98 23.07 -45.72
C LEU A 9 -32.40 21.60 -45.96
N GLU A 10 -32.64 20.99 -44.81
CA GLU A 10 -33.72 20.08 -44.43
C GLU A 10 -34.08 18.88 -45.29
N LYS A 11 -34.07 17.72 -44.61
CA LYS A 11 -35.33 16.98 -44.43
C LYS A 11 -35.23 15.95 -43.29
N ASN A 12 -36.10 16.19 -42.33
CA ASN A 12 -36.67 15.24 -41.39
C ASN A 12 -37.20 13.99 -42.09
N GLU A 13 -37.05 12.85 -41.46
CA GLU A 13 -38.14 11.88 -41.39
C GLU A 13 -38.04 11.12 -40.05
N GLU A 14 -39.03 11.42 -39.24
CA GLU A 14 -39.51 10.62 -38.10
C GLU A 14 -39.92 9.24 -38.58
N LEU A 15 -39.61 8.23 -37.79
CA LEU A 15 -40.44 7.02 -37.67
C LEU A 15 -40.37 6.49 -36.23
N GLU A 16 -41.43 6.77 -35.51
CA GLU A 16 -41.80 6.14 -34.25
C GLU A 16 -42.47 4.75 -34.49
N PRO A 17 -42.88 4.05 -33.45
CA PRO A 17 -42.56 2.65 -33.21
C PRO A 17 -43.72 1.71 -33.58
N LYS A 18 -43.45 0.40 -33.67
CA LYS A 18 -44.51 -0.62 -33.71
C LYS A 18 -44.42 -1.54 -32.52
N GLU A 19 -45.55 -1.54 -31.83
CA GLU A 19 -45.96 -2.39 -30.72
C GLU A 19 -45.94 -3.90 -31.01
N ALA A 20 -45.65 -4.60 -29.93
CA ALA A 20 -46.25 -5.79 -29.32
C ALA A 20 -46.85 -6.91 -30.21
N VAL A 21 -46.40 -8.10 -29.96
CA VAL A 21 -47.28 -9.29 -29.81
C VAL A 21 -46.80 -10.15 -28.68
N GLU A 22 -47.64 -10.21 -27.65
CA GLU A 22 -47.65 -11.25 -26.60
C GLU A 22 -47.99 -12.62 -27.20
N THR A 23 -47.29 -13.65 -26.75
CA THR A 23 -47.92 -14.96 -26.64
C THR A 23 -47.48 -15.63 -25.31
N LYS A 24 -48.47 -15.74 -24.44
CA LYS A 24 -48.51 -16.62 -23.27
C LYS A 24 -48.58 -18.05 -23.72
N GLU A 25 -47.86 -18.94 -23.04
CA GLU A 25 -48.32 -20.28 -22.70
C GLU A 25 -47.57 -20.79 -21.43
N GLU A 26 -48.31 -20.91 -20.37
CA GLU A 26 -48.16 -21.80 -19.21
C GLU A 26 -49.17 -22.94 -19.37
N PRO A 27 -49.20 -23.93 -18.47
CA PRO A 27 -48.21 -24.86 -17.95
C PRO A 27 -48.68 -26.32 -18.11
N THR A 28 -47.80 -27.27 -17.85
CA THR A 28 -48.30 -28.61 -17.44
C THR A 28 -47.44 -29.21 -16.33
N GLN A 29 -48.10 -29.43 -15.22
CA GLN A 29 -47.71 -30.30 -14.11
C GLN A 29 -47.74 -31.75 -14.57
N GLU A 30 -46.83 -32.57 -14.06
CA GLU A 30 -47.11 -33.98 -13.75
C GLU A 30 -46.37 -34.43 -12.48
N GLU A 31 -47.15 -35.04 -11.64
CA GLU A 31 -46.90 -35.46 -10.26
C GLU A 31 -46.20 -36.84 -10.18
N ALA A 32 -45.75 -37.06 -8.94
CA ALA A 32 -45.65 -38.35 -8.20
C ALA A 32 -44.44 -39.23 -8.53
N SER A 33 -43.75 -39.78 -7.54
CA SER A 33 -44.18 -40.54 -6.36
C SER A 33 -43.02 -40.76 -5.38
N VAL A 34 -43.23 -40.52 -4.15
CA VAL A 34 -43.06 -41.22 -2.87
C VAL A 34 -42.54 -42.68 -2.96
N THR A 35 -41.48 -42.99 -2.20
CA THR A 35 -41.34 -44.14 -1.31
C THR A 35 -40.10 -43.99 -0.45
N ASP A 36 -40.32 -43.83 0.82
CA ASP A 36 -40.08 -44.66 2.00
C ASP A 36 -38.66 -44.74 2.55
N ALA A 37 -38.59 -44.24 3.76
CA ALA A 37 -37.54 -44.51 4.76
C ALA A 37 -37.74 -45.95 5.35
N PRO A 38 -36.77 -46.50 6.05
CA PRO A 38 -37.04 -46.81 7.45
C PRO A 38 -35.96 -46.34 8.45
N THR A 39 -36.51 -45.96 9.57
CA THR A 39 -35.98 -45.82 10.93
C THR A 39 -35.47 -47.13 11.52
N ALA A 40 -34.57 -47.01 12.45
CA ALA A 40 -34.46 -47.61 13.80
C ALA A 40 -33.00 -47.83 14.17
N GLU A 41 -32.63 -47.37 15.27
CA GLU A 41 -32.66 -47.65 16.69
C GLU A 41 -31.27 -47.99 17.24
N GLU A 42 -30.93 -47.19 18.21
CA GLU A 42 -30.35 -47.45 19.53
C GLU A 42 -29.30 -48.56 19.72
N ALA A 43 -28.16 -48.19 20.31
CA ALA A 43 -27.61 -48.86 21.48
C ALA A 43 -26.64 -47.95 22.24
N VAL A 44 -27.01 -47.75 23.49
CA VAL A 44 -26.25 -47.19 24.62
C VAL A 44 -25.38 -48.30 25.20
N GLU A 45 -24.17 -47.96 25.67
CA GLU A 45 -23.52 -48.50 26.88
C GLU A 45 -22.11 -47.86 27.03
N THR A 46 -21.98 -47.04 27.98
CA THR A 46 -21.50 -47.06 29.37
C THR A 46 -19.99 -47.33 29.56
N ALA A 47 -19.35 -46.29 30.08
CA ALA A 47 -18.45 -46.20 31.22
C ALA A 47 -17.26 -47.17 31.34
N GLU A 48 -16.09 -46.58 31.58
CA GLU A 48 -15.33 -46.72 32.84
C GLU A 48 -14.01 -45.92 32.78
N GLU A 49 -13.90 -44.96 33.68
CA GLU A 49 -12.60 -44.61 34.26
C GLU A 49 -12.19 -45.72 35.25
N PRO A 50 -10.91 -45.95 35.52
CA PRO A 50 -10.31 -45.23 36.63
C PRO A 50 -8.75 -45.13 36.70
N VAL A 51 -8.36 -44.22 37.60
CA VAL A 51 -7.29 -44.35 38.65
C VAL A 51 -5.87 -43.88 38.32
N THR A 52 -5.59 -42.73 38.89
CA THR A 52 -4.41 -42.22 39.58
C THR A 52 -3.20 -43.15 39.81
N ALA A 53 -2.01 -42.61 39.54
CA ALA A 53 -0.82 -42.88 40.38
C ALA A 53 0.08 -41.63 40.42
N GLU A 54 0.15 -41.05 41.61
CA GLU A 54 1.17 -40.12 42.05
C GLU A 54 2.54 -40.80 42.08
N ALA A 55 3.61 -40.11 41.65
CA ALA A 55 4.95 -40.35 42.13
C ALA A 55 5.70 -39.04 42.20
N SER A 56 5.85 -38.53 43.38
CA SER A 56 6.77 -37.49 43.82
C SER A 56 8.23 -37.96 43.70
N VAL A 57 9.07 -37.13 43.11
CA VAL A 57 10.52 -37.12 43.41
C VAL A 57 10.98 -35.69 43.57
N GLU A 58 11.35 -35.33 44.79
CA GLU A 58 12.22 -34.21 45.13
C GLU A 58 13.62 -34.51 44.58
N GLU A 59 14.27 -33.51 43.98
CA GLU A 59 15.73 -33.32 44.20
C GLU A 59 16.18 -31.94 43.72
N THR A 60 16.51 -31.14 44.70
CA THR A 60 17.64 -30.23 44.96
C THR A 60 18.24 -29.40 43.82
N ALA A 61 18.05 -28.09 44.03
CA ALA A 61 18.79 -27.00 43.40
C ALA A 61 20.28 -27.04 43.77
N GLU A 62 21.16 -26.90 42.78
CA GLU A 62 22.51 -26.34 42.92
C GLU A 62 22.63 -25.14 41.96
N GLU A 63 22.80 -23.96 42.53
CA GLU A 63 23.29 -22.76 41.87
C GLU A 63 24.77 -22.88 41.54
N PRO A 64 25.27 -22.49 40.39
CA PRO A 64 26.66 -22.18 40.20
C PRO A 64 26.96 -20.71 40.48
N GLU A 65 27.91 -20.49 41.34
CA GLU A 65 28.57 -19.22 41.68
C GLU A 65 29.08 -18.48 40.44
N ILE A 66 28.78 -17.19 40.39
CA ILE A 66 29.33 -16.26 39.40
C ILE A 66 30.63 -15.70 39.97
N GLU A 67 31.76 -16.02 39.35
CA GLU A 67 33.03 -15.34 39.58
C GLU A 67 32.99 -13.90 39.06
N GLU A 68 33.24 -12.95 39.96
CA GLU A 68 33.57 -11.56 39.67
C GLU A 68 34.86 -11.46 38.85
N THR A 69 34.79 -10.92 37.65
CA THR A 69 35.98 -10.45 36.93
C THR A 69 35.99 -8.92 36.88
N GLU A 70 37.15 -8.40 37.25
CA GLU A 70 37.51 -7.02 37.50
C GLU A 70 37.19 -6.04 36.37
N GLU A 71 36.61 -4.88 36.73
CA GLU A 71 36.49 -3.68 35.95
C GLU A 71 37.85 -3.13 35.48
N LEU A 72 38.05 -3.09 34.17
CA LEU A 72 39.04 -2.22 33.54
C LEU A 72 38.38 -0.90 33.15
N LYS A 73 38.65 0.14 33.92
CA LYS A 73 38.32 1.53 33.62
C LYS A 73 39.04 1.98 32.35
N GLN A 74 38.32 2.24 31.31
CA GLN A 74 38.77 3.09 30.21
C GLN A 74 38.32 4.53 30.46
N GLU A 75 39.25 5.46 30.49
CA GLU A 75 39.05 6.90 30.60
C GLU A 75 38.51 7.42 29.26
N GLU A 76 37.32 8.02 29.29
CA GLU A 76 36.79 8.84 28.19
C GLU A 76 37.44 10.24 28.18
N PRO A 77 37.78 10.78 27.01
CA PRO A 77 38.25 12.16 26.93
C PRO A 77 37.11 13.14 27.08
N LYS A 78 37.21 14.05 28.02
CA LYS A 78 36.31 15.17 28.25
C LYS A 78 36.29 16.09 27.04
N GLN A 79 35.16 16.18 26.33
CA GLN A 79 34.84 17.29 25.45
C GLN A 79 34.26 18.44 26.30
N GLU A 80 34.84 19.63 26.15
CA GLU A 80 34.34 20.87 26.74
C GLU A 80 32.99 21.24 26.09
N GLU A 81 31.93 21.25 26.88
CA GLU A 81 30.63 21.80 26.50
C GLU A 81 30.71 23.32 26.45
N GLN A 82 30.54 23.91 25.27
CA GLN A 82 30.17 25.31 25.13
C GLN A 82 28.66 25.46 25.36
N PRO A 83 28.21 26.47 26.10
CA PRO A 83 26.78 26.67 26.35
C PRO A 83 26.09 27.16 25.09
N VAL A 84 25.21 26.31 24.55
CA VAL A 84 24.26 26.69 23.49
C VAL A 84 23.14 27.47 24.18
N GLU A 85 23.01 28.75 23.85
CA GLU A 85 21.85 29.57 24.25
C GLU A 85 20.56 28.92 23.71
N ALA A 86 19.64 28.64 24.63
CA ALA A 86 18.31 28.13 24.27
C ALA A 86 17.54 29.20 23.47
N PRO A 87 16.94 28.85 22.33
CA PRO A 87 16.06 29.76 21.63
C PRO A 87 14.80 30.01 22.49
N ALA A 88 14.44 31.29 22.59
CA ALA A 88 13.29 31.75 23.35
C ALA A 88 12.01 31.01 22.92
N ALA A 89 11.31 30.48 23.91
CA ALA A 89 10.02 29.82 23.74
C ALA A 89 9.03 30.73 23.00
N GLN A 90 8.81 30.45 21.71
CA GLN A 90 7.64 30.97 21.02
C GLN A 90 6.41 30.27 21.57
N LYS A 91 5.42 31.06 21.93
CA LYS A 91 4.11 30.57 22.38
C LYS A 91 3.56 29.65 21.30
N ALA A 92 3.39 28.38 21.64
CA ALA A 92 2.71 27.40 20.78
C ALA A 92 1.29 27.90 20.52
N GLU A 93 1.03 28.28 19.28
CA GLU A 93 -0.32 28.45 18.78
C GLU A 93 -1.00 27.06 18.71
N LYS A 94 -2.32 27.03 18.90
CA LYS A 94 -3.19 25.85 19.08
C LYS A 94 -3.25 24.88 17.86
N GLY A 95 -2.19 24.79 17.04
CA GLY A 95 -2.12 23.91 15.88
C GLY A 95 -1.33 22.60 16.08
N GLY A 96 -0.65 22.42 17.22
CA GLY A 96 0.35 21.36 17.36
C GLY A 96 -0.20 19.92 17.39
N VAL A 97 -1.42 19.71 17.85
CA VAL A 97 -2.02 18.35 17.93
C VAL A 97 -2.56 17.91 16.58
N LEU A 98 -3.10 18.84 15.79
CA LEU A 98 -3.61 18.57 14.45
C LEU A 98 -2.48 18.12 13.50
N GLY A 99 -1.31 18.76 13.58
CA GLY A 99 -0.14 18.41 12.78
C GLY A 99 0.41 17.02 13.09
N ILE A 100 0.33 16.56 14.35
CA ILE A 100 0.81 15.21 14.73
C ILE A 100 -0.14 14.13 14.22
N VAL A 101 -1.45 14.36 14.27
CA VAL A 101 -2.45 13.40 13.77
C VAL A 101 -2.41 13.31 12.24
N ILE A 102 -2.28 14.44 11.55
CA ILE A 102 -2.13 14.48 10.08
C ILE A 102 -0.81 13.83 9.66
N GLY A 103 0.27 14.07 10.39
CA GLY A 103 1.58 13.44 10.16
C GLY A 103 1.55 11.92 10.36
N LEU A 104 0.81 11.41 11.35
CA LEU A 104 0.64 9.97 11.57
C LEU A 104 -0.23 9.33 10.48
N ILE A 105 -1.29 10.00 10.04
CA ILE A 105 -2.15 9.53 8.93
C ILE A 105 -1.37 9.54 7.62
N ALA A 106 -0.57 10.57 7.36
CA ALA A 106 0.29 10.63 6.18
C ALA A 106 1.38 9.55 6.20
N LEU A 107 1.97 9.24 7.38
CA LEU A 107 2.96 8.18 7.51
C LEU A 107 2.33 6.79 7.29
N ILE A 108 1.12 6.55 7.78
CA ILE A 108 0.37 5.32 7.52
C ILE A 108 0.03 5.20 6.03
N ALA A 109 -0.38 6.29 5.39
CA ALA A 109 -0.68 6.31 3.95
C ALA A 109 0.57 6.04 3.09
N ILE A 110 1.73 6.61 3.44
CA ILE A 110 3.00 6.40 2.73
C ILE A 110 3.50 4.96 2.90
N VAL A 111 3.42 4.40 4.10
CA VAL A 111 3.80 3.00 4.35
C VAL A 111 2.83 2.05 3.65
N ALA A 112 1.52 2.33 3.68
CA ALA A 112 0.51 1.56 2.97
C ALA A 112 0.70 1.63 1.44
N TYR A 113 1.04 2.78 0.89
CA TYR A 113 1.32 2.96 -0.55
C TYR A 113 2.55 2.17 -1.00
N ALA A 114 3.63 2.17 -0.22
CA ALA A 114 4.84 1.39 -0.53
C ALA A 114 4.61 -0.14 -0.46
N TRP A 115 3.67 -0.60 0.39
CA TRP A 115 3.34 -2.02 0.56
C TRP A 115 2.15 -2.49 -0.31
N MET A 116 1.26 -1.58 -0.71
CA MET A 116 0.06 -1.90 -1.52
C MET A 116 0.26 -1.72 -3.03
N ASN A 117 1.39 -1.17 -3.48
CA ASN A 117 1.74 -1.30 -4.87
C ASN A 117 2.14 -2.77 -5.11
N PRO A 118 1.24 -3.64 -5.61
CA PRO A 118 1.69 -4.82 -6.28
C PRO A 118 2.55 -4.28 -7.41
N MET A 119 3.82 -4.68 -7.43
CA MET A 119 4.69 -4.44 -8.57
C MET A 119 3.84 -4.60 -9.82
N GLY A 120 3.78 -3.54 -10.62
CA GLY A 120 2.85 -3.44 -11.76
C GLY A 120 2.84 -4.75 -12.52
N LYS A 121 1.73 -5.11 -13.15
CA LYS A 121 1.58 -6.38 -13.89
C LYS A 121 2.93 -6.77 -14.44
N ALA A 122 3.46 -7.92 -14.01
CA ALA A 122 4.69 -8.44 -14.58
C ALA A 122 4.46 -8.55 -16.09
N VAL A 123 4.83 -7.49 -16.79
CA VAL A 123 4.79 -7.51 -18.25
C VAL A 123 5.81 -8.57 -18.64
N ASP A 124 5.59 -9.29 -19.72
CA ASP A 124 6.50 -10.30 -20.28
C ASP A 124 7.79 -9.61 -20.77
N THR A 125 8.32 -8.71 -19.95
CA THR A 125 9.60 -8.04 -20.11
C THR A 125 10.68 -9.02 -19.73
N GLY A 126 11.79 -9.01 -20.40
CA GLY A 126 12.88 -9.94 -20.19
C GLY A 126 13.45 -9.93 -18.77
N ILE A 127 14.61 -10.47 -18.60
CA ILE A 127 15.29 -10.67 -17.32
C ILE A 127 16.65 -10.00 -17.42
N LEU A 128 16.95 -9.14 -16.45
CA LEU A 128 18.30 -8.67 -16.21
C LEU A 128 18.96 -9.54 -15.14
N TYR A 129 20.23 -9.85 -15.30
CA TYR A 129 21.01 -10.60 -14.33
C TYR A 129 22.48 -10.24 -14.41
N THR A 130 23.22 -10.49 -13.32
CA THR A 130 24.67 -10.27 -13.26
C THR A 130 25.45 -11.56 -13.22
N LYS A 131 26.62 -11.52 -13.85
CA LYS A 131 27.59 -12.60 -13.87
C LYS A 131 29.00 -12.03 -14.13
N ASP A 132 30.00 -12.42 -13.34
CA ASP A 132 31.38 -11.99 -13.51
C ASP A 132 31.52 -10.46 -13.63
N ASP A 133 30.82 -9.71 -12.77
CA ASP A 133 30.73 -8.24 -12.78
C ASP A 133 30.18 -7.62 -14.08
N ASN A 134 29.46 -8.39 -14.88
CA ASN A 134 28.84 -7.92 -16.10
C ASN A 134 27.32 -8.00 -16.00
N LEU A 135 26.63 -7.09 -16.69
CA LEU A 135 25.17 -7.07 -16.82
C LEU A 135 24.73 -7.79 -18.08
N TYR A 136 23.79 -8.70 -17.94
CA TYR A 136 23.19 -9.47 -19.02
C TYR A 136 21.68 -9.25 -19.08
N TYR A 137 21.13 -9.44 -20.28
CA TYR A 137 19.68 -9.42 -20.51
C TYR A 137 19.24 -10.63 -21.33
N TYR A 138 18.09 -11.16 -20.97
CA TYR A 138 17.38 -12.22 -21.68
C TYR A 138 15.95 -11.78 -21.97
N ASP A 139 15.55 -11.71 -23.23
CA ASP A 139 14.24 -11.22 -23.70
C ASP A 139 13.13 -12.29 -23.68
N LEU A 140 13.35 -13.41 -22.99
CA LEU A 140 12.49 -14.59 -22.89
C LEU A 140 12.33 -15.39 -24.21
N LYS A 141 13.00 -15.01 -25.30
CA LYS A 141 12.85 -15.60 -26.64
C LYS A 141 14.17 -16.03 -27.27
N ASN A 142 15.11 -15.11 -27.30
CA ASN A 142 16.40 -15.34 -27.94
C ASN A 142 17.44 -15.83 -26.90
N GLU A 143 18.70 -15.97 -27.29
CA GLU A 143 19.77 -16.24 -26.33
C GLU A 143 20.10 -14.99 -25.52
N PRO A 144 20.48 -15.15 -24.23
CA PRO A 144 20.94 -14.03 -23.42
C PRO A 144 22.12 -13.30 -24.06
N TYR A 145 22.20 -11.99 -23.87
CA TYR A 145 23.32 -11.20 -24.32
C TYR A 145 23.84 -10.24 -23.25
N GLN A 146 25.12 -9.91 -23.35
CA GLN A 146 25.77 -8.97 -22.44
C GLN A 146 25.32 -7.52 -22.74
N VAL A 147 24.84 -6.84 -21.72
CA VAL A 147 24.38 -5.44 -21.77
C VAL A 147 25.55 -4.50 -21.55
N GLN A 148 26.33 -4.74 -20.49
CA GLN A 148 27.46 -3.92 -20.07
C GLN A 148 28.56 -4.84 -19.50
N GLU A 149 29.83 -4.49 -19.75
CA GLU A 149 31.02 -5.18 -19.27
C GLU A 149 31.64 -4.38 -18.13
N GLY A 150 32.06 -5.09 -17.07
CA GLY A 150 32.87 -4.54 -15.99
C GLY A 150 32.17 -3.45 -15.22
N LEU A 151 30.99 -3.75 -14.64
CA LEU A 151 30.29 -2.80 -13.79
C LEU A 151 31.18 -2.38 -12.61
N SER A 152 31.37 -1.09 -12.42
CA SER A 152 32.24 -0.53 -11.40
C SER A 152 31.82 -0.84 -9.97
N ASN A 153 30.54 -1.08 -9.76
CA ASN A 153 29.93 -1.50 -8.48
C ASN A 153 30.00 -3.01 -8.24
N GLY A 154 30.75 -3.77 -9.05
CA GLY A 154 30.84 -5.23 -8.95
C GLY A 154 29.54 -5.97 -9.26
N GLY A 155 28.61 -5.34 -9.98
CA GLY A 155 27.28 -5.88 -10.24
C GLY A 155 26.38 -5.91 -8.99
N THR A 156 26.82 -5.34 -7.88
CA THR A 156 26.07 -5.29 -6.64
C THR A 156 25.13 -4.07 -6.66
N TYR A 157 23.96 -4.24 -7.28
CA TYR A 157 22.90 -3.26 -7.13
C TYR A 157 22.21 -3.49 -5.80
N HIS A 158 22.09 -2.46 -4.98
CA HIS A 158 21.43 -2.58 -3.68
C HIS A 158 19.94 -2.89 -3.88
N TYR A 159 19.48 -3.99 -3.33
CA TYR A 159 18.13 -4.53 -3.39
C TYR A 159 17.01 -3.57 -2.96
N PHE A 160 17.34 -2.42 -2.35
CA PHE A 160 16.37 -1.55 -1.68
C PHE A 160 16.02 -0.26 -2.45
N TYR A 161 16.68 0.01 -3.59
CA TYR A 161 16.43 1.23 -4.35
C TYR A 161 16.29 0.88 -5.83
N THR A 162 15.06 0.65 -6.26
CA THR A 162 14.72 0.34 -7.66
C THR A 162 15.13 1.44 -8.66
N ALA A 163 15.31 2.68 -8.20
CA ALA A 163 15.76 3.78 -9.01
C ALA A 163 17.26 3.71 -9.42
N TRP A 164 18.09 2.99 -8.66
CA TRP A 164 19.55 3.02 -8.80
C TRP A 164 20.14 1.72 -9.36
N GLY A 165 19.32 0.90 -9.96
CA GLY A 165 19.73 -0.37 -10.51
C GLY A 165 19.63 -0.40 -12.03
N ALA A 166 19.33 -1.60 -12.53
CA ALA A 166 19.02 -1.80 -13.93
C ALA A 166 17.53 -2.11 -14.07
N SER A 167 16.86 -1.53 -15.05
CA SER A 167 15.44 -1.72 -15.29
C SER A 167 15.14 -1.96 -16.77
N VAL A 168 14.02 -2.63 -17.03
CA VAL A 168 13.46 -2.83 -18.37
C VAL A 168 12.19 -2.02 -18.48
N THR A 169 11.99 -1.29 -19.56
CA THR A 169 10.74 -0.55 -19.78
C THR A 169 9.55 -1.48 -19.92
N GLU A 170 8.34 -1.01 -19.56
CA GLU A 170 7.14 -1.85 -19.58
C GLU A 170 6.86 -2.53 -20.92
N ASP A 171 7.20 -1.89 -22.03
CA ASP A 171 7.05 -2.46 -23.38
C ASP A 171 8.24 -3.32 -23.83
N GLY A 172 9.25 -3.51 -22.97
CA GLY A 172 10.48 -4.25 -23.27
C GLY A 172 11.35 -3.62 -24.35
N SER A 173 11.23 -2.32 -24.60
CA SER A 173 11.98 -1.66 -25.69
C SER A 173 13.36 -1.22 -25.28
N TYR A 174 13.54 -0.77 -24.06
CA TYR A 174 14.80 -0.22 -23.57
C TYR A 174 15.20 -0.79 -22.22
N LEU A 175 16.51 -0.85 -22.02
CA LEU A 175 17.15 -1.10 -20.74
C LEU A 175 17.73 0.20 -20.22
N TYR A 176 17.51 0.50 -18.96
CA TYR A 176 18.15 1.57 -18.23
C TYR A 176 18.99 0.97 -17.11
N PHE A 177 20.17 1.50 -16.90
CA PHE A 177 21.04 1.06 -15.81
C PHE A 177 22.00 2.16 -15.39
N SER A 178 22.42 2.08 -14.13
CA SER A 178 23.44 2.94 -13.54
C SER A 178 24.79 2.23 -13.53
N ASP A 179 25.87 2.99 -13.68
CA ASP A 179 27.24 2.54 -13.48
C ASP A 179 28.07 3.67 -12.89
N ASP A 180 29.34 3.42 -12.52
CA ASP A 180 30.24 4.43 -11.95
C ASP A 180 29.63 5.21 -10.78
N VAL A 181 29.04 4.50 -9.81
CA VAL A 181 28.44 5.11 -8.61
C VAL A 181 29.55 5.66 -7.71
N ASP A 182 29.50 6.95 -7.42
CA ASP A 182 30.46 7.61 -6.54
C ASP A 182 30.12 7.46 -5.04
N GLU A 183 31.00 7.96 -4.16
CA GLU A 183 30.80 7.92 -2.71
C GLU A 183 29.60 8.72 -2.20
N ASN A 184 29.04 9.62 -3.00
CA ASN A 184 27.87 10.43 -2.68
C ASN A 184 26.58 9.85 -3.29
N GLY A 185 26.66 8.70 -3.99
CA GLY A 185 25.54 8.06 -4.65
C GLY A 185 25.20 8.62 -6.05
N ALA A 186 26.03 9.51 -6.60
CA ALA A 186 25.89 9.94 -8.00
C ALA A 186 26.35 8.83 -8.94
N PHE A 187 25.67 8.66 -10.05
CA PHE A 187 25.98 7.62 -11.03
C PHE A 187 25.93 8.15 -12.46
N VAL A 188 26.47 7.35 -13.36
CA VAL A 188 26.33 7.53 -14.79
C VAL A 188 25.10 6.75 -15.26
N LEU A 189 24.13 7.43 -15.89
CA LEU A 189 22.92 6.83 -16.41
C LEU A 189 23.10 6.38 -17.86
N TYR A 190 22.81 5.12 -18.13
CA TYR A 190 22.88 4.51 -19.45
C TYR A 190 21.51 4.05 -19.94
N ARG A 191 21.35 4.04 -21.27
CA ARG A 191 20.22 3.40 -21.97
C ARG A 191 20.71 2.49 -23.08
N ARG A 192 20.03 1.37 -23.29
CA ARG A 192 20.29 0.44 -24.40
C ARG A 192 18.98 -0.01 -25.03
N ASP A 193 18.96 -0.21 -26.36
CA ASP A 193 17.87 -0.89 -27.05
C ASP A 193 17.86 -2.36 -26.64
N ALA A 194 16.78 -2.80 -25.96
CA ALA A 194 16.62 -4.16 -25.46
C ALA A 194 16.31 -5.18 -26.57
N LYS A 195 15.80 -4.73 -27.72
CA LYS A 195 15.42 -5.59 -28.84
C LYS A 195 16.57 -5.87 -29.80
N ASN A 196 17.72 -5.22 -29.61
CA ASN A 196 18.89 -5.37 -30.46
C ASN A 196 20.12 -5.80 -29.64
N ALA A 197 20.45 -7.11 -29.73
CA ALA A 197 21.61 -7.66 -29.02
C ALA A 197 22.95 -7.03 -29.40
N ASP A 198 23.07 -6.46 -30.62
CA ASP A 198 24.28 -5.80 -31.11
C ASP A 198 24.31 -4.29 -30.75
N ALA A 199 23.25 -3.73 -30.18
CA ALA A 199 23.22 -2.34 -29.75
C ALA A 199 24.24 -2.12 -28.62
N LYS A 200 24.88 -0.96 -28.65
CA LYS A 200 25.72 -0.51 -27.53
C LYS A 200 24.90 0.33 -26.57
N ALA A 201 25.25 0.25 -25.29
CA ALA A 201 24.71 1.15 -24.31
C ALA A 201 25.14 2.60 -24.65
N ALA A 202 24.20 3.52 -24.59
CA ALA A 202 24.43 4.93 -24.76
C ALA A 202 24.37 5.61 -23.40
N GLN A 203 25.45 6.29 -23.04
CA GLN A 203 25.45 7.17 -21.88
C GLN A 203 24.47 8.31 -22.12
N ILE A 204 23.57 8.55 -21.16
CA ILE A 204 22.63 9.68 -21.16
C ILE A 204 23.30 10.87 -20.48
N ASP A 205 23.72 10.69 -19.23
CA ASP A 205 24.37 11.75 -18.45
C ASP A 205 25.20 11.19 -17.29
N THR A 206 25.98 12.07 -16.63
CA THR A 206 26.74 11.80 -15.40
C THR A 206 26.15 12.58 -14.23
N ASP A 207 26.62 12.29 -13.04
CA ASP A 207 26.20 12.95 -11.79
C ASP A 207 24.69 12.87 -11.55
N VAL A 208 24.07 11.78 -11.99
CA VAL A 208 22.64 11.50 -11.84
C VAL A 208 22.39 10.90 -10.45
N TYR A 209 21.31 11.32 -9.80
CA TYR A 209 20.94 10.86 -8.46
C TYR A 209 19.62 10.09 -8.41
N ASP A 210 18.74 10.34 -9.37
CA ASP A 210 17.45 9.68 -9.49
C ASP A 210 16.95 9.80 -10.93
N TYR A 211 16.15 8.83 -11.40
CA TYR A 211 15.55 8.89 -12.72
C TYR A 211 14.20 8.18 -12.78
N MET A 212 13.34 8.65 -13.68
CA MET A 212 12.05 8.07 -14.00
C MET A 212 11.88 7.99 -15.51
N ALA A 213 11.65 6.79 -16.05
CA ALA A 213 11.42 6.57 -17.47
C ALA A 213 9.93 6.49 -17.81
N SER A 214 9.55 6.97 -19.01
CA SER A 214 8.23 6.66 -19.57
C SER A 214 8.07 5.16 -19.82
N LYS A 215 6.83 4.67 -19.87
CA LYS A 215 6.51 3.24 -20.05
C LYS A 215 7.14 2.64 -21.31
N ASP A 216 7.24 3.43 -22.37
CA ASP A 216 7.92 3.04 -23.61
C ASP A 216 9.43 3.37 -23.63
N GLY A 217 9.96 3.93 -22.54
CA GLY A 217 11.38 4.26 -22.37
C GLY A 217 11.96 5.27 -23.36
N LYS A 218 11.14 6.05 -24.04
CA LYS A 218 11.64 7.06 -24.96
C LYS A 218 12.03 8.34 -24.26
N VAL A 219 11.37 8.65 -23.16
CA VAL A 219 11.58 9.84 -22.35
C VAL A 219 12.04 9.42 -20.96
N VAL A 220 13.04 10.10 -20.44
CA VAL A 220 13.51 9.94 -19.06
C VAL A 220 13.65 11.31 -18.43
N ALA A 221 13.03 11.52 -17.29
CA ALA A 221 13.27 12.62 -16.40
C ALA A 221 14.25 12.18 -15.30
N TYR A 222 15.17 13.04 -14.90
CA TYR A 222 16.16 12.69 -13.87
C TYR A 222 16.69 13.93 -13.15
N LEU A 223 17.19 13.70 -11.95
CA LEU A 223 17.88 14.72 -11.15
C LEU A 223 19.39 14.60 -11.30
N LYS A 224 20.02 15.72 -11.60
CA LYS A 224 21.47 15.84 -11.74
C LYS A 224 22.01 16.90 -10.79
N LYS A 225 23.17 16.67 -10.18
CA LYS A 225 23.81 17.65 -9.29
C LYS A 225 24.08 18.99 -10.00
N SER A 226 23.70 20.09 -9.36
CA SER A 226 23.89 21.45 -9.84
C SER A 226 24.22 22.41 -8.70
N GLY A 227 25.50 22.50 -8.35
CA GLY A 227 25.96 23.26 -7.18
C GLY A 227 25.50 22.59 -5.86
N GLU A 228 24.80 23.33 -5.01
CA GLU A 228 24.25 22.83 -3.75
C GLU A 228 22.86 22.16 -3.91
N THR A 229 22.21 22.37 -5.05
CA THR A 229 20.89 21.82 -5.39
C THR A 229 20.99 20.85 -6.57
N TYR A 230 19.86 20.51 -7.17
CA TYR A 230 19.79 19.65 -8.35
C TYR A 230 19.14 20.38 -9.53
N ALA A 231 19.43 19.90 -10.71
CA ALA A 231 18.75 20.26 -11.94
C ALA A 231 17.84 19.10 -12.35
N LEU A 232 16.58 19.40 -12.63
CA LEU A 232 15.68 18.48 -13.30
C LEU A 232 15.97 18.51 -14.79
N CYS A 233 16.35 17.36 -15.33
CA CYS A 233 16.69 17.17 -16.73
C CYS A 233 15.73 16.18 -17.39
N VAL A 234 15.55 16.30 -18.69
CA VAL A 234 14.79 15.35 -19.52
C VAL A 234 15.62 14.92 -20.72
N TYR A 235 15.73 13.63 -20.93
CA TYR A 235 16.23 13.05 -22.16
C TYR A 235 15.05 12.61 -23.04
N ASP A 236 14.91 13.16 -24.24
CA ASP A 236 13.79 12.92 -25.17
C ASP A 236 14.05 11.77 -26.16
N GLY A 237 15.05 10.95 -25.88
CA GLY A 237 15.51 9.89 -26.77
C GLY A 237 16.59 10.31 -27.76
N LYS A 238 16.92 11.61 -27.81
CA LYS A 238 17.92 12.18 -28.72
C LYS A 238 18.87 13.15 -28.05
N GLN A 239 18.37 14.00 -27.18
CA GLN A 239 19.13 15.04 -26.50
C GLN A 239 18.65 15.23 -25.08
N VAL A 240 19.55 15.69 -24.24
CA VAL A 240 19.24 16.14 -22.87
C VAL A 240 18.85 17.60 -22.90
N GLN A 241 17.84 17.96 -22.14
CA GLN A 241 17.43 19.35 -21.88
C GLN A 241 17.30 19.55 -20.37
N THR A 242 17.87 20.61 -19.84
CA THR A 242 17.59 21.07 -18.48
C THR A 242 16.21 21.71 -18.46
N VAL A 243 15.32 21.23 -17.62
CA VAL A 243 14.00 21.79 -17.42
C VAL A 243 14.07 22.92 -16.40
N LYS A 244 14.66 22.65 -15.25
CA LYS A 244 14.75 23.60 -14.14
C LYS A 244 15.98 23.31 -13.28
N THR A 245 16.63 24.33 -12.80
CA THR A 245 17.63 24.26 -11.70
C THR A 245 16.99 24.66 -10.38
N GLY A 246 17.64 24.37 -9.26
CA GLY A 246 17.09 24.68 -7.94
C GLY A 246 15.98 23.71 -7.57
N ILE A 247 16.26 22.41 -7.63
CA ILE A 247 15.39 21.32 -7.16
C ILE A 247 16.07 20.69 -5.93
N ASN A 248 15.28 20.30 -4.92
CA ASN A 248 15.78 19.51 -3.81
C ASN A 248 15.80 18.02 -4.18
N LEU A 249 16.67 17.24 -3.54
CA LEU A 249 16.62 15.77 -3.61
C LEU A 249 15.72 15.25 -2.48
N GLU A 250 14.45 15.17 -2.77
CA GLU A 250 13.42 14.65 -1.85
C GLU A 250 12.57 13.64 -2.61
N ASN A 251 11.83 12.82 -1.88
CA ASN A 251 10.87 11.91 -2.49
C ASN A 251 9.75 12.71 -3.15
N ASP A 252 9.27 12.23 -4.29
CA ASP A 252 8.12 12.78 -5.02
C ASP A 252 8.26 14.24 -5.48
N VAL A 253 9.51 14.72 -5.62
CA VAL A 253 9.78 16.10 -6.05
C VAL A 253 9.44 16.34 -7.53
N TYR A 254 9.33 15.28 -8.32
CA TYR A 254 8.84 15.33 -9.70
C TYR A 254 8.05 14.07 -10.09
N ALA A 255 7.19 14.19 -11.09
CA ALA A 255 6.41 13.09 -11.66
C ALA A 255 6.36 13.22 -13.18
N LEU A 256 6.73 12.15 -13.89
CA LEU A 256 6.64 12.02 -15.34
C LEU A 256 5.42 11.15 -15.70
N SER A 257 4.61 11.60 -16.67
CA SER A 257 3.50 10.76 -17.15
C SER A 257 4.01 9.48 -17.81
N GLY A 258 3.28 8.38 -17.66
CA GLY A 258 3.66 7.09 -18.23
C GLY A 258 3.86 7.13 -19.75
N ASP A 259 3.17 8.02 -20.47
CA ASP A 259 3.37 8.26 -21.90
C ASP A 259 4.51 9.25 -22.23
N GLY A 260 5.21 9.76 -21.22
CA GLY A 260 6.35 10.67 -21.35
C GLY A 260 6.00 12.07 -21.86
N LYS A 261 4.73 12.47 -21.86
CA LYS A 261 4.30 13.76 -22.43
C LYS A 261 4.25 14.90 -21.45
N TYR A 262 4.14 14.62 -20.16
CA TYR A 262 3.88 15.63 -19.13
C TYR A 262 4.78 15.41 -17.93
N LEU A 263 5.25 16.52 -17.35
CA LEU A 263 6.11 16.56 -16.19
C LEU A 263 5.55 17.58 -15.19
N ALA A 264 5.44 17.16 -13.93
CA ALA A 264 5.14 18.05 -12.81
C ALA A 264 6.28 17.98 -11.80
N PHE A 265 6.61 19.07 -11.13
CA PHE A 265 7.69 19.12 -10.15
C PHE A 265 7.59 20.32 -9.21
N THR A 266 8.19 20.19 -8.04
CA THR A 266 8.37 21.29 -7.08
C THR A 266 9.82 21.79 -7.10
N ASP A 267 10.00 23.09 -7.00
CA ASP A 267 11.34 23.69 -6.88
C ASP A 267 11.70 23.99 -5.39
N THR A 268 12.92 24.46 -5.15
CA THR A 268 13.42 24.77 -3.78
C THR A 268 12.61 25.82 -3.04
N THR A 269 11.71 26.52 -3.70
CA THR A 269 10.79 27.48 -3.06
C THR A 269 9.44 26.85 -2.69
N GLY A 270 9.23 25.57 -3.03
CA GLY A 270 7.95 24.88 -2.87
C GLY A 270 6.94 25.16 -3.98
N LEU A 271 7.34 25.90 -5.04
CA LEU A 271 6.45 26.20 -6.15
C LEU A 271 6.23 24.93 -7.00
N LEU A 272 4.99 24.51 -7.09
CA LEU A 272 4.56 23.44 -8.01
C LEU A 272 4.53 23.99 -9.43
N ASN A 273 5.19 23.30 -10.32
CA ASN A 273 5.32 23.62 -11.73
C ASN A 273 4.82 22.45 -12.60
N ALA A 274 4.36 22.75 -13.79
CA ALA A 274 3.99 21.75 -14.79
C ALA A 274 4.49 22.16 -16.17
N VAL A 275 4.88 21.16 -16.98
CA VAL A 275 5.34 21.39 -18.34
C VAL A 275 4.99 20.21 -19.25
N ALA A 276 4.65 20.49 -20.50
CA ALA A 276 4.58 19.47 -21.55
C ALA A 276 6.02 19.16 -22.04
N VAL A 277 6.35 17.87 -22.08
CA VAL A 277 7.65 17.40 -22.56
C VAL A 277 7.77 17.69 -24.06
N GLY A 278 8.84 18.38 -24.44
CA GLY A 278 9.05 18.77 -25.82
C GLY A 278 10.26 19.69 -25.97
N LYS A 279 10.21 20.60 -26.93
CA LYS A 279 11.26 21.58 -27.15
C LYS A 279 11.08 22.80 -26.26
N ASN A 280 12.22 23.35 -25.81
CA ASN A 280 12.27 24.58 -25.01
C ASN A 280 11.37 24.48 -23.75
N MET A 281 11.51 23.38 -23.00
CA MET A 281 10.71 23.15 -21.80
C MET A 281 10.88 24.27 -20.78
N GLU A 282 12.10 24.77 -20.57
CA GLU A 282 12.40 25.86 -19.63
C GLU A 282 11.53 27.10 -19.89
N ASP A 283 11.30 27.45 -21.17
CA ASP A 283 10.48 28.61 -21.57
C ASP A 283 8.95 28.36 -21.42
N ASN A 284 8.54 27.11 -21.28
CA ASN A 284 7.13 26.68 -21.28
C ASN A 284 6.65 26.12 -19.93
N ILE A 285 7.44 26.29 -18.87
CA ILE A 285 7.03 25.92 -17.52
C ILE A 285 5.85 26.81 -17.09
N LEU A 286 4.76 26.18 -16.66
CA LEU A 286 3.64 26.85 -16.04
C LEU A 286 3.78 26.73 -14.51
N PRO A 287 4.04 27.82 -13.78
CA PRO A 287 3.95 27.83 -12.34
C PRO A 287 2.48 27.72 -11.93
N LEU A 288 2.15 26.77 -11.04
CA LEU A 288 0.77 26.50 -10.63
C LEU A 288 0.43 27.14 -9.29
N THR A 289 1.20 26.84 -8.26
CA THR A 289 0.98 27.34 -6.90
C THR A 289 2.22 27.15 -6.02
N ASP A 290 2.43 28.06 -5.08
CA ASP A 290 3.45 27.99 -4.02
C ASP A 290 2.93 27.36 -2.72
N SER A 291 1.72 26.87 -2.73
CA SER A 291 1.03 26.29 -1.58
C SER A 291 0.52 24.86 -1.86
N ALA A 292 1.21 24.12 -2.72
CA ALA A 292 0.86 22.73 -2.96
C ALA A 292 1.16 21.85 -1.74
N GLU A 293 0.13 21.25 -1.15
CA GLU A 293 0.29 20.26 -0.08
C GLU A 293 0.66 18.88 -0.62
N THR A 294 0.09 18.51 -1.75
CA THR A 294 0.35 17.27 -2.46
C THR A 294 -0.07 17.38 -3.92
N TYR A 295 0.49 16.55 -4.76
CA TYR A 295 0.08 16.43 -6.16
C TYR A 295 0.23 15.00 -6.66
N ALA A 296 -0.55 14.65 -7.69
CA ALA A 296 -0.48 13.36 -8.34
C ALA A 296 -0.86 13.47 -9.82
N LEU A 297 -0.14 12.76 -10.67
CA LEU A 297 -0.39 12.70 -12.11
C LEU A 297 -1.21 11.46 -12.45
N ALA A 298 -2.45 11.64 -12.90
CA ALA A 298 -3.30 10.56 -13.38
C ALA A 298 -2.82 10.12 -14.76
N GLU A 299 -1.98 9.11 -14.81
CA GLU A 299 -1.24 8.68 -16.00
C GLU A 299 -2.15 8.35 -17.19
N GLU A 300 -3.21 7.57 -16.98
CA GLU A 300 -4.14 7.18 -18.05
C GLU A 300 -4.92 8.37 -18.65
N ARG A 301 -5.07 9.46 -17.91
CA ARG A 301 -5.84 10.63 -18.32
C ARG A 301 -4.98 11.81 -18.73
N GLY A 302 -3.70 11.82 -18.39
CA GLY A 302 -2.83 12.97 -18.59
C GLY A 302 -3.34 14.20 -17.84
N ILE A 303 -3.84 14.02 -16.61
CA ILE A 303 -4.34 15.09 -15.74
C ILE A 303 -3.50 15.13 -14.48
N LEU A 304 -2.98 16.30 -14.17
CA LEU A 304 -2.36 16.58 -12.89
C LEU A 304 -3.44 17.03 -11.91
N TYR A 305 -3.56 16.33 -10.79
CA TYR A 305 -4.33 16.78 -9.63
C TYR A 305 -3.39 17.30 -8.56
N TYR A 306 -3.75 18.38 -7.89
CA TYR A 306 -2.98 18.90 -6.77
C TYR A 306 -3.89 19.58 -5.75
N VAL A 307 -3.47 19.58 -4.50
CA VAL A 307 -4.14 20.24 -3.39
C VAL A 307 -3.41 21.53 -3.09
N ALA A 308 -4.13 22.62 -3.06
CA ALA A 308 -3.60 23.94 -2.71
C ALA A 308 -4.62 24.76 -1.92
N ALA A 309 -4.13 25.83 -1.27
CA ALA A 309 -4.96 26.74 -0.52
C ALA A 309 -6.03 27.38 -1.41
N GLY A 310 -7.28 27.33 -0.95
CA GLY A 310 -8.44 28.02 -1.51
C GLY A 310 -8.88 29.15 -0.61
N LYS A 311 -10.07 29.71 -0.89
CA LYS A 311 -10.62 30.82 -0.10
C LYS A 311 -11.01 30.39 1.32
N ASP A 312 -11.62 29.22 1.46
CA ASP A 312 -12.23 28.74 2.70
C ASP A 312 -11.62 27.41 3.19
N GLY A 313 -10.45 27.02 2.67
CA GLY A 313 -9.75 25.77 2.96
C GLY A 313 -8.93 25.30 1.78
N TYR A 314 -8.52 24.05 1.77
CA TYR A 314 -7.78 23.45 0.67
C TYR A 314 -8.74 22.96 -0.42
N ASN A 315 -8.33 23.13 -1.67
CA ASN A 315 -9.08 22.67 -2.83
C ASN A 315 -8.24 21.70 -3.67
N ILE A 316 -8.90 20.73 -4.31
CA ILE A 316 -8.29 19.96 -5.39
C ILE A 316 -8.44 20.74 -6.68
N PHE A 317 -7.33 21.00 -7.33
CA PHE A 317 -7.27 21.51 -8.68
C PHE A 317 -6.94 20.39 -9.66
N SER A 318 -7.41 20.52 -10.88
CA SER A 318 -7.08 19.65 -12.01
C SER A 318 -6.50 20.46 -13.15
N TYR A 319 -5.43 19.95 -13.76
CA TYR A 319 -4.78 20.57 -14.89
C TYR A 319 -4.50 19.52 -15.98
N ASP A 320 -5.04 19.72 -17.17
CA ASP A 320 -4.91 18.83 -18.33
C ASP A 320 -3.80 19.25 -19.29
N PHE A 321 -2.86 20.06 -18.81
CA PHE A 321 -1.75 20.67 -19.57
C PHE A 321 -2.22 21.53 -20.74
N LYS A 322 -3.46 22.04 -20.67
CA LYS A 322 -4.06 22.93 -21.66
C LYS A 322 -4.84 24.04 -20.97
N GLY A 323 -4.49 25.27 -21.25
CA GLY A 323 -5.16 26.43 -20.66
C GLY A 323 -4.84 26.60 -19.17
N GLU A 324 -5.84 26.99 -18.38
CA GLU A 324 -5.69 27.27 -16.95
C GLU A 324 -6.14 26.09 -16.09
N PRO A 325 -5.53 25.88 -14.92
CA PRO A 325 -6.03 24.92 -13.94
C PRO A 325 -7.47 25.22 -13.51
N LYS A 326 -8.23 24.17 -13.16
CA LYS A 326 -9.63 24.28 -12.75
C LYS A 326 -9.81 23.69 -11.36
N THR A 327 -10.59 24.34 -10.52
CA THR A 327 -11.04 23.75 -9.26
C THR A 327 -11.90 22.53 -9.56
N ALA A 328 -11.46 21.36 -9.14
CA ALA A 328 -12.18 20.10 -9.27
C ALA A 328 -13.07 19.83 -8.05
N VAL A 329 -12.55 20.11 -6.84
CA VAL A 329 -13.27 19.95 -5.57
C VAL A 329 -12.83 21.05 -4.61
N GLU A 330 -13.80 21.63 -3.88
CA GLU A 330 -13.56 22.61 -2.83
C GLU A 330 -13.60 21.98 -1.44
N ASN A 331 -12.85 22.58 -0.48
CA ASN A 331 -12.87 22.24 0.94
C ASN A 331 -12.53 20.76 1.21
N VAL A 332 -11.35 20.34 0.80
CA VAL A 332 -10.83 18.99 1.05
C VAL A 332 -9.88 18.99 2.25
N SER A 333 -9.79 17.85 2.93
CA SER A 333 -8.83 17.60 4.01
C SER A 333 -7.67 16.70 3.57
N SER A 334 -7.88 15.86 2.55
CA SER A 334 -6.85 14.97 1.99
C SER A 334 -7.15 14.60 0.55
N MET A 335 -6.10 14.18 -0.16
CA MET A 335 -6.17 13.65 -1.52
C MET A 335 -5.13 12.54 -1.71
N GLU A 336 -5.53 11.46 -2.36
CA GLU A 336 -4.65 10.35 -2.72
C GLU A 336 -5.02 9.82 -4.11
N MET A 337 -4.02 9.44 -4.91
CA MET A 337 -4.26 8.73 -6.16
C MET A 337 -4.66 7.29 -5.86
N MET A 338 -5.77 6.83 -6.42
CA MET A 338 -6.19 5.43 -6.30
C MET A 338 -5.19 4.49 -6.99
N PRO A 339 -5.04 3.23 -6.53
CA PRO A 339 -4.12 2.25 -7.12
C PRO A 339 -4.34 1.99 -8.62
N ASN A 340 -5.50 2.36 -9.16
CA ASN A 340 -5.78 2.27 -10.60
C ASN A 340 -5.09 3.39 -11.43
N GLY A 341 -4.34 4.31 -10.81
CA GLY A 341 -3.62 5.41 -11.48
C GLY A 341 -4.52 6.40 -12.22
N ARG A 342 -5.83 6.39 -11.97
CA ARG A 342 -6.82 7.11 -12.75
C ARG A 342 -7.77 7.96 -11.91
N ASP A 343 -8.26 7.40 -10.82
CA ASP A 343 -9.25 8.02 -9.96
C ASP A 343 -8.59 8.55 -8.69
N VAL A 344 -9.21 9.52 -8.04
CA VAL A 344 -8.67 10.18 -6.85
C VAL A 344 -9.59 9.94 -5.67
N LEU A 345 -9.07 9.37 -4.61
CA LEU A 345 -9.70 9.38 -3.30
C LEU A 345 -9.46 10.74 -2.64
N TYR A 346 -10.50 11.33 -2.10
CA TYR A 346 -10.35 12.53 -1.29
C TYR A 346 -11.34 12.53 -0.13
N CYS A 347 -10.98 13.22 0.93
CA CYS A 347 -11.86 13.39 2.07
C CYS A 347 -12.14 14.87 2.32
N LYS A 348 -13.29 15.15 2.94
CA LYS A 348 -13.69 16.45 3.46
C LYS A 348 -13.92 16.34 4.95
N LYS A 349 -13.62 17.39 5.69
CA LYS A 349 -13.98 17.46 7.11
C LYS A 349 -15.50 17.37 7.24
N SER A 350 -15.97 16.56 8.19
CA SER A 350 -17.39 16.53 8.52
C SER A 350 -17.81 17.89 9.12
N GLU A 351 -18.96 18.39 8.67
CA GLU A 351 -19.57 19.61 9.22
C GLU A 351 -20.42 19.32 10.48
N GLU A 352 -20.68 18.04 10.77
CA GLU A 352 -21.48 17.62 11.91
C GLU A 352 -20.70 17.77 13.22
N LYS A 353 -21.31 18.44 14.20
CA LYS A 353 -20.74 18.57 15.54
C LYS A 353 -21.15 17.42 16.43
N VAL A 354 -20.22 16.93 17.23
CA VAL A 354 -20.52 16.05 18.36
C VAL A 354 -21.04 16.90 19.50
N LEU A 355 -22.32 16.74 19.85
CA LEU A 355 -22.92 17.51 20.93
C LEU A 355 -22.66 16.82 22.27
N TYR A 356 -22.24 17.57 23.27
CA TYR A 356 -21.97 17.05 24.62
C TYR A 356 -23.16 16.28 25.20
N LYS A 357 -24.40 16.72 24.95
CA LYS A 357 -25.62 16.05 25.41
C LYS A 357 -25.82 14.64 24.84
N ASP A 358 -25.20 14.33 23.69
CA ASP A 358 -25.38 13.04 23.00
C ASP A 358 -24.31 12.02 23.43
N ILE A 359 -23.22 12.48 24.04
CA ILE A 359 -22.07 11.65 24.46
C ILE A 359 -21.86 11.62 25.99
N ILE A 360 -22.66 12.33 26.79
CA ILE A 360 -22.50 12.42 28.25
C ILE A 360 -23.79 12.04 28.95
N VAL A 361 -23.65 11.20 29.98
CA VAL A 361 -24.71 10.86 30.94
C VAL A 361 -24.44 11.58 32.27
N ASP A 362 -25.38 12.40 32.70
CA ASP A 362 -25.31 13.05 34.02
C ASP A 362 -25.90 12.15 35.12
N ASP A 363 -25.05 11.35 35.70
CA ASP A 363 -25.36 10.47 36.83
C ASP A 363 -24.96 11.06 38.20
N MET A 364 -24.49 12.32 38.23
CA MET A 364 -24.01 13.00 39.44
C MET A 364 -24.92 14.16 39.93
N ALA A 365 -26.00 14.46 39.22
CA ALA A 365 -26.83 15.65 39.51
C ALA A 365 -27.35 15.71 40.94
N GLU A 366 -27.85 14.59 41.51
CA GLU A 366 -28.37 14.54 42.88
C GLU A 366 -27.28 14.68 43.97
N GLN A 367 -26.09 14.15 43.70
CA GLN A 367 -24.96 14.21 44.62
C GLN A 367 -24.38 15.63 44.64
N ASP A 368 -24.17 16.21 43.47
CA ASP A 368 -23.63 17.57 43.33
C ASP A 368 -24.55 18.65 43.92
N ALA A 369 -25.87 18.43 43.87
CA ALA A 369 -26.83 19.34 44.47
C ALA A 369 -26.65 19.50 45.99
N LYS A 370 -25.99 18.54 46.65
CA LYS A 370 -25.74 18.56 48.11
C LYS A 370 -24.42 19.22 48.48
N LEU A 371 -23.47 19.36 47.53
CA LEU A 371 -22.14 19.93 47.78
C LEU A 371 -22.17 21.46 47.89
N LYS A 372 -21.48 21.99 48.90
CA LYS A 372 -21.29 23.42 49.13
C LYS A 372 -19.83 23.81 48.95
N LYS A 373 -19.58 25.09 48.71
CA LYS A 373 -18.22 25.61 48.60
C LYS A 373 -17.42 25.31 49.88
N GLY A 374 -16.32 24.61 49.73
CA GLY A 374 -15.43 24.14 50.79
C GLY A 374 -15.59 22.66 51.13
N ASP A 375 -16.61 21.96 50.60
CA ASP A 375 -16.74 20.53 50.72
C ASP A 375 -15.73 19.85 49.79
N GLU A 376 -15.29 18.66 50.17
CA GLU A 376 -14.49 17.78 49.28
C GLU A 376 -15.30 17.46 48.01
N GLY A 377 -14.68 17.56 46.84
CA GLY A 377 -15.34 17.36 45.54
C GLY A 377 -16.09 18.57 44.98
N TYR A 378 -16.06 19.73 45.66
CA TYR A 378 -16.73 20.95 45.17
C TYR A 378 -16.09 21.48 43.87
N GLU A 379 -14.78 21.35 43.70
CA GLU A 379 -14.10 21.80 42.48
C GLU A 379 -14.49 20.94 41.27
N GLN A 380 -14.57 19.64 41.45
CA GLN A 380 -15.08 18.71 40.44
C GLN A 380 -16.55 18.99 40.10
N LYS A 381 -17.37 19.31 41.09
CA LYS A 381 -18.74 19.77 40.83
C LYS A 381 -18.78 21.02 39.95
N VAL A 382 -17.90 21.98 40.15
CA VAL A 382 -17.86 23.20 39.31
C VAL A 382 -17.57 22.83 37.86
N GLN A 383 -16.62 21.93 37.62
CA GLN A 383 -16.33 21.43 36.26
C GLN A 383 -17.54 20.70 35.65
N ARG A 384 -18.20 19.81 36.40
CA ARG A 384 -19.42 19.13 35.94
C ARG A 384 -20.58 20.12 35.70
N ASP A 385 -20.70 21.21 36.48
CA ASP A 385 -21.69 22.26 36.23
C ASP A 385 -21.43 23.02 34.91
N GLU A 386 -20.18 23.20 34.51
CA GLU A 386 -19.82 23.74 33.19
C GLU A 386 -20.21 22.78 32.06
N ILE A 387 -19.96 21.50 32.23
CA ILE A 387 -20.37 20.47 31.27
C ILE A 387 -21.90 20.45 31.14
N ARG A 388 -22.65 20.45 32.24
CA ARG A 388 -24.13 20.52 32.26
C ARG A 388 -24.66 21.75 31.52
N LYS A 389 -23.98 22.90 31.72
CA LYS A 389 -24.33 24.11 31.02
C LYS A 389 -24.13 23.99 29.52
N ALA A 390 -23.02 23.42 29.07
CA ALA A 390 -22.75 23.18 27.67
C ALA A 390 -23.77 22.19 27.05
N MET A 391 -24.08 21.08 27.75
CA MET A 391 -25.12 20.13 27.33
C MET A 391 -26.48 20.82 27.15
N LYS A 392 -26.88 21.66 28.14
CA LYS A 392 -28.14 22.39 28.10
C LYS A 392 -28.21 23.40 26.95
N ASN A 393 -27.10 24.04 26.66
CA ASN A 393 -27.01 25.02 25.57
C ASN A 393 -26.93 24.35 24.17
N GLY A 394 -26.82 23.03 24.09
CA GLY A 394 -26.60 22.33 22.84
C GLY A 394 -25.21 22.59 22.25
N GLU A 395 -24.24 22.88 23.11
CA GLU A 395 -22.84 23.06 22.72
C GLU A 395 -22.21 21.69 22.36
N GLY A 396 -21.17 21.73 21.58
CA GLY A 396 -20.41 20.58 21.13
C GLY A 396 -19.15 21.02 20.42
N PHE A 397 -18.37 20.07 19.98
CA PHE A 397 -17.11 20.29 19.28
C PHE A 397 -17.14 19.68 17.87
N GLU A 398 -16.23 20.12 17.04
CA GLU A 398 -16.06 19.56 15.69
C GLU A 398 -15.24 18.27 15.79
N PRO A 399 -15.80 17.11 15.36
CA PRO A 399 -15.05 15.87 15.35
C PRO A 399 -13.92 15.94 14.32
N LEU A 400 -12.86 15.14 14.51
CA LEU A 400 -11.83 14.91 13.50
C LEU A 400 -12.29 13.88 12.45
N LEU A 401 -13.58 13.84 12.16
CA LEU A 401 -14.19 12.91 11.23
C LEU A 401 -14.29 13.49 9.84
N GLN A 402 -14.31 12.62 8.86
CA GLN A 402 -14.29 12.98 7.46
C GLN A 402 -15.38 12.27 6.68
N GLU A 403 -15.78 12.92 5.60
CA GLU A 403 -16.59 12.37 4.53
C GLU A 403 -15.67 12.01 3.36
N CYS A 404 -15.60 10.74 2.96
CA CYS A 404 -14.72 10.30 1.89
C CYS A 404 -15.45 10.08 0.57
N TYR A 405 -14.78 10.45 -0.50
CA TYR A 405 -15.30 10.46 -1.87
C TYR A 405 -14.26 9.93 -2.85
N VAL A 406 -14.72 9.38 -3.97
CA VAL A 406 -13.89 9.08 -5.12
C VAL A 406 -14.26 10.03 -6.28
N LEU A 407 -13.26 10.75 -6.78
CA LEU A 407 -13.37 11.57 -7.98
C LEU A 407 -13.04 10.71 -9.20
N THR A 408 -14.04 10.35 -9.97
CA THR A 408 -13.91 9.53 -11.17
C THR A 408 -14.61 10.21 -12.36
N GLY A 409 -13.87 10.35 -13.49
CA GLY A 409 -14.43 11.00 -14.69
C GLY A 409 -14.95 12.41 -14.45
N GLY A 410 -14.38 13.17 -13.50
CA GLY A 410 -14.84 14.51 -13.13
C GLY A 410 -16.10 14.54 -12.27
N LYS A 411 -16.54 13.39 -11.74
CA LYS A 411 -17.69 13.28 -10.83
C LYS A 411 -17.22 12.73 -9.49
N SER A 412 -17.73 13.34 -8.42
CA SER A 412 -17.50 12.89 -7.06
C SER A 412 -18.58 11.91 -6.61
N VAL A 413 -18.16 10.77 -6.10
CA VAL A 413 -19.04 9.75 -5.51
C VAL A 413 -18.70 9.62 -4.04
N ARG A 414 -19.66 9.87 -3.14
CA ARG A 414 -19.48 9.65 -1.69
C ARG A 414 -19.37 8.15 -1.43
N VAL A 415 -18.33 7.72 -0.76
CA VAL A 415 -18.07 6.30 -0.46
C VAL A 415 -18.27 5.97 1.01
N ALA A 416 -17.95 6.88 1.93
CA ALA A 416 -18.15 6.68 3.36
C ALA A 416 -18.26 8.02 4.11
N GLY A 417 -18.90 8.00 5.28
CA GLY A 417 -18.92 9.09 6.27
C GLY A 417 -18.46 8.61 7.62
N ASP A 418 -18.24 9.52 8.54
CA ASP A 418 -17.69 9.29 9.88
C ASP A 418 -16.32 8.61 9.85
N VAL A 419 -15.52 8.93 8.83
CA VAL A 419 -14.24 8.30 8.54
C VAL A 419 -13.12 8.99 9.30
N VAL A 420 -12.27 8.21 9.94
CA VAL A 420 -11.03 8.66 10.58
C VAL A 420 -9.88 8.68 9.58
N ALA A 421 -9.74 7.61 8.80
CA ALA A 421 -8.76 7.48 7.73
C ALA A 421 -9.28 6.53 6.65
N ALA A 422 -8.89 6.76 5.40
CA ALA A 422 -9.24 5.91 4.27
C ALA A 422 -8.10 5.86 3.25
N VAL A 423 -7.97 4.72 2.58
CA VAL A 423 -6.99 4.47 1.51
C VAL A 423 -7.67 3.75 0.34
N GLY A 424 -7.14 3.96 -0.86
CA GLY A 424 -7.54 3.18 -2.02
C GLY A 424 -6.96 1.78 -1.96
N VAL A 425 -7.77 0.78 -2.27
CA VAL A 425 -7.34 -0.62 -2.31
C VAL A 425 -7.76 -1.29 -3.61
N ASP A 426 -6.97 -2.26 -4.07
CA ASP A 426 -7.15 -3.04 -5.29
C ASP A 426 -7.08 -2.22 -6.60
N SER A 427 -6.10 -2.57 -7.44
CA SER A 427 -5.91 -1.95 -8.76
C SER A 427 -6.93 -2.42 -9.81
N LYS A 428 -7.56 -3.59 -9.63
CA LYS A 428 -8.50 -4.18 -10.60
C LYS A 428 -9.93 -3.70 -10.36
N GLN A 429 -10.32 -3.65 -9.09
CA GLN A 429 -11.64 -3.17 -8.66
C GLN A 429 -11.40 -1.97 -7.75
N THR A 430 -11.98 -0.85 -8.05
CA THR A 430 -11.77 0.35 -7.25
C THR A 430 -12.54 0.24 -5.93
N TYR A 431 -11.84 -0.05 -4.86
CA TYR A 431 -12.34 -0.05 -3.49
C TYR A 431 -11.64 1.00 -2.64
N VAL A 432 -12.33 1.44 -1.61
CA VAL A 432 -11.79 2.27 -0.53
C VAL A 432 -11.94 1.51 0.76
N ALA A 433 -10.85 1.30 1.47
CA ALA A 433 -10.88 0.75 2.82
C ALA A 433 -10.51 1.84 3.83
N GLY A 434 -11.01 1.72 5.06
CA GLY A 434 -10.71 2.75 6.07
C GLY A 434 -11.25 2.39 7.43
N TYR A 435 -10.99 3.32 8.36
CA TYR A 435 -11.50 3.30 9.71
C TYR A 435 -12.61 4.33 9.84
N LYS A 436 -13.75 3.90 10.38
CA LYS A 436 -14.85 4.77 10.74
C LYS A 436 -15.22 4.58 12.21
N THR A 437 -15.90 5.55 12.79
CA THR A 437 -16.32 5.46 14.18
C THR A 437 -17.43 4.43 14.38
N LYS A 438 -17.35 3.70 15.49
CA LYS A 438 -18.48 2.95 16.04
C LYS A 438 -19.44 3.90 16.74
N GLU A 439 -20.62 3.38 17.08
CA GLU A 439 -21.52 4.08 17.99
C GLU A 439 -20.80 4.34 19.32
N PHE A 440 -20.71 5.60 19.69
CA PHE A 440 -19.97 6.01 20.89
C PHE A 440 -20.75 5.60 22.15
N THR A 441 -20.07 4.92 23.06
CA THR A 441 -20.66 4.63 24.38
C THR A 441 -20.62 5.91 25.24
N PRO A 442 -21.78 6.44 25.67
CA PRO A 442 -21.81 7.68 26.43
C PRO A 442 -20.96 7.63 27.71
N MET A 443 -20.24 8.70 27.99
CA MET A 443 -19.42 8.87 29.18
C MET A 443 -20.28 9.27 30.38
N HIS A 444 -20.00 8.71 31.55
CA HIS A 444 -20.66 9.06 32.80
C HIS A 444 -19.88 10.11 33.56
N LEU A 445 -20.56 11.18 34.05
CA LEU A 445 -19.91 12.24 34.86
C LEU A 445 -19.28 11.70 36.14
N SER A 446 -19.77 10.58 36.68
CA SER A 446 -19.25 9.95 37.90
C SER A 446 -17.80 9.41 37.74
N VAL A 447 -17.38 9.09 36.52
CA VAL A 447 -16.03 8.56 36.23
C VAL A 447 -15.15 9.58 35.54
N MET A 448 -15.65 10.79 35.29
CA MET A 448 -14.90 11.86 34.65
C MET A 448 -14.22 12.75 35.70
N ASP A 449 -12.94 13.00 35.47
CA ASP A 449 -12.16 13.97 36.24
C ASP A 449 -11.61 15.01 35.25
N GLY A 450 -12.26 16.19 35.24
CA GLY A 450 -11.92 17.29 34.36
C GLY A 450 -13.11 18.02 33.74
N GLY A 451 -12.84 19.05 32.98
CA GLY A 451 -13.81 19.90 32.28
C GLY A 451 -14.11 19.43 30.84
N LEU A 452 -14.61 20.37 30.03
CA LEU A 452 -14.94 20.12 28.62
C LEU A 452 -13.75 19.63 27.81
N ASP A 453 -12.55 20.13 28.08
CA ASP A 453 -11.32 19.70 27.39
C ASP A 453 -11.05 18.20 27.61
N MET A 454 -11.38 17.67 28.78
CA MET A 454 -11.23 16.25 29.10
C MET A 454 -12.29 15.40 28.36
N VAL A 455 -13.51 15.90 28.20
CA VAL A 455 -14.55 15.25 27.41
C VAL A 455 -14.07 15.04 25.98
N GLU A 456 -13.56 16.10 25.35
CA GLU A 456 -13.04 16.03 23.98
C GLU A 456 -11.85 15.07 23.89
N TYR A 457 -10.92 15.16 24.84
CA TYR A 457 -9.76 14.25 24.90
C TYR A 457 -10.18 12.78 25.01
N ILE A 458 -11.10 12.45 25.93
CA ILE A 458 -11.59 11.07 26.10
C ILE A 458 -12.31 10.58 24.84
N TYR A 459 -13.09 11.46 24.19
CA TYR A 459 -13.74 11.13 22.92
C TYR A 459 -12.69 10.72 21.86
N TYR A 460 -11.65 11.54 21.63
CA TYR A 460 -10.60 11.23 20.67
C TYR A 460 -9.80 9.97 21.04
N MET A 461 -9.52 9.78 22.33
CA MET A 461 -8.84 8.57 22.79
C MET A 461 -9.70 7.32 22.57
N SER A 462 -11.02 7.39 22.76
CA SER A 462 -11.92 6.27 22.50
C SER A 462 -11.97 5.89 21.03
N LEU A 463 -11.87 6.85 20.11
CA LEU A 463 -11.76 6.59 18.68
C LEU A 463 -10.48 5.80 18.36
N ASN A 464 -9.37 6.14 19.02
CA ASN A 464 -8.07 5.50 18.76
C ASN A 464 -7.93 4.10 19.39
N TYR A 465 -8.63 3.81 20.50
CA TYR A 465 -8.42 2.59 21.30
C TYR A 465 -9.58 1.59 21.32
N GLY A 466 -10.49 1.64 20.37
CA GLY A 466 -11.54 0.62 20.27
C GLY A 466 -12.90 1.10 19.80
N GLY A 467 -13.04 2.42 19.58
CA GLY A 467 -14.25 3.01 19.03
C GLY A 467 -14.32 2.99 17.51
N MET A 468 -13.46 2.25 16.82
CA MET A 468 -13.40 2.22 15.35
C MET A 468 -13.88 0.89 14.77
N GLU A 469 -14.45 0.98 13.57
CA GLU A 469 -14.77 -0.14 12.70
C GLU A 469 -13.98 -0.01 11.40
N VAL A 470 -13.55 -1.13 10.87
CA VAL A 470 -12.95 -1.15 9.53
C VAL A 470 -14.05 -1.31 8.50
N PHE A 471 -14.02 -0.51 7.46
CA PHE A 471 -14.95 -0.61 6.34
C PHE A 471 -14.23 -0.88 5.02
N LEU A 472 -14.97 -1.48 4.10
CA LEU A 472 -14.62 -1.62 2.69
C LEU A 472 -15.78 -1.10 1.86
N ALA A 473 -15.56 -0.06 1.06
CA ALA A 473 -16.57 0.54 0.21
C ALA A 473 -16.18 0.43 -1.27
N ASP A 474 -17.15 0.16 -2.14
CA ASP A 474 -16.96 0.28 -3.59
C ASP A 474 -17.26 1.71 -4.08
N THR A 475 -16.93 2.00 -5.32
CA THR A 475 -17.18 3.31 -5.94
C THR A 475 -18.66 3.63 -6.18
N THR A 476 -19.58 2.72 -5.85
CA THR A 476 -21.03 2.99 -5.83
C THR A 476 -21.50 3.48 -4.47
N GLY A 477 -20.61 3.48 -3.45
CA GLY A 477 -20.93 3.84 -2.07
C GLY A 477 -21.53 2.69 -1.26
N LYS A 478 -21.45 1.45 -1.76
CA LYS A 478 -21.85 0.28 -0.98
C LYS A 478 -20.75 -0.05 0.02
N VAL A 479 -21.08 0.06 1.30
CA VAL A 479 -20.16 -0.19 2.42
C VAL A 479 -20.36 -1.60 2.98
N ASN A 480 -19.25 -2.30 3.22
CA ASN A 480 -19.19 -3.54 3.98
C ASN A 480 -18.34 -3.27 5.22
N LEU A 481 -18.84 -3.63 6.41
CA LEU A 481 -18.05 -3.56 7.64
C LEU A 481 -17.22 -4.83 7.77
N LEU A 482 -15.95 -4.69 8.10
CA LEU A 482 -15.05 -5.79 8.39
C LEU A 482 -15.05 -5.99 9.90
N SER A 483 -15.53 -7.14 10.36
CA SER A 483 -15.62 -7.46 11.79
C SER A 483 -14.27 -7.92 12.34
N GLY A 484 -13.97 -7.57 13.59
CA GLY A 484 -12.75 -7.99 14.27
C GLY A 484 -12.43 -7.12 15.46
N SER A 485 -11.32 -7.41 16.13
CA SER A 485 -10.83 -6.63 17.27
C SER A 485 -10.03 -5.42 16.79
N GLN A 486 -9.08 -5.66 15.89
CA GLN A 486 -8.20 -4.65 15.30
C GLN A 486 -7.85 -5.05 13.86
N PRO A 487 -8.84 -5.07 12.94
CA PRO A 487 -8.59 -5.42 11.55
C PRO A 487 -7.53 -4.50 10.93
N GLN A 488 -6.54 -5.10 10.27
CA GLN A 488 -5.46 -4.38 9.61
C GLN A 488 -5.81 -4.13 8.15
N LEU A 489 -5.67 -2.89 7.71
CA LEU A 489 -5.89 -2.54 6.30
C LEU A 489 -4.70 -2.94 5.43
N ASP A 490 -3.50 -2.96 6.03
CA ASP A 490 -2.30 -3.39 5.34
C ASP A 490 -2.42 -4.86 4.94
N GLY A 491 -2.19 -5.10 3.65
CA GLY A 491 -2.27 -6.46 3.12
C GLY A 491 -3.68 -6.99 2.90
N LEU A 492 -4.76 -6.19 3.07
CA LEU A 492 -6.12 -6.58 2.70
C LEU A 492 -6.14 -7.18 1.29
N LYS A 493 -6.70 -8.38 1.15
CA LYS A 493 -6.87 -9.07 -0.14
C LYS A 493 -8.34 -9.25 -0.47
N LEU A 494 -8.66 -9.08 -1.74
CA LEU A 494 -10.01 -9.18 -2.26
C LEU A 494 -10.13 -10.31 -3.28
N SER A 495 -11.25 -11.02 -3.23
CA SER A 495 -11.75 -11.87 -4.31
C SER A 495 -13.09 -11.31 -4.78
N GLU A 496 -13.74 -11.93 -5.76
CA GLU A 496 -15.03 -11.45 -6.27
C GLU A 496 -16.12 -11.28 -5.18
N LYS A 497 -16.05 -12.07 -4.11
CA LYS A 497 -17.10 -12.13 -3.09
C LYS A 497 -16.59 -12.05 -1.66
N LYS A 498 -15.32 -12.06 -1.44
CA LYS A 498 -14.72 -12.16 -0.11
C LYS A 498 -13.59 -11.16 0.06
N ALA A 499 -13.38 -10.77 1.30
CA ALA A 499 -12.20 -10.05 1.75
C ALA A 499 -11.46 -10.90 2.79
N ALA A 500 -10.13 -10.85 2.76
CA ALA A 500 -9.27 -11.43 3.79
C ALA A 500 -8.31 -10.37 4.32
N TYR A 501 -8.11 -10.36 5.61
CA TYR A 501 -7.29 -9.38 6.31
C TYR A 501 -6.70 -9.97 7.60
N LEU A 502 -5.64 -9.37 8.09
CA LEU A 502 -5.11 -9.69 9.41
C LEU A 502 -5.90 -8.96 10.49
N ASP A 503 -6.05 -9.61 11.62
CA ASP A 503 -6.67 -9.07 12.82
C ASP A 503 -5.85 -9.51 14.04
N THR A 504 -6.17 -8.96 15.20
CA THR A 504 -5.57 -9.36 16.48
C THR A 504 -6.60 -10.10 17.31
N ASP A 505 -6.27 -11.29 17.79
CA ASP A 505 -7.14 -12.01 18.74
C ASP A 505 -7.19 -11.24 20.07
N ALA A 506 -8.40 -10.85 20.47
CA ALA A 506 -8.60 -10.02 21.67
C ALA A 506 -8.20 -10.71 22.98
N ASN A 507 -8.08 -12.04 23.00
CA ASN A 507 -7.77 -12.80 24.21
C ASN A 507 -6.28 -13.13 24.34
N THR A 508 -5.63 -13.45 23.20
CA THR A 508 -4.23 -13.88 23.19
C THR A 508 -3.27 -12.81 22.72
N GLY A 509 -3.75 -11.82 21.96
CA GLY A 509 -2.91 -10.83 21.30
C GLY A 509 -2.21 -11.34 20.03
N ASP A 510 -2.50 -12.57 19.61
CA ASP A 510 -1.90 -13.17 18.41
C ASP A 510 -2.48 -12.59 17.13
N THR A 511 -1.67 -12.53 16.08
CA THR A 511 -2.14 -12.19 14.74
C THR A 511 -2.94 -13.35 14.15
N ILE A 512 -4.17 -13.07 13.74
CA ILE A 512 -5.07 -14.02 13.11
C ILE A 512 -5.41 -13.57 11.67
N LEU A 513 -5.58 -14.53 10.78
CA LEU A 513 -6.14 -14.30 9.45
C LEU A 513 -7.65 -14.49 9.50
N VAL A 514 -8.36 -13.49 9.04
CA VAL A 514 -9.83 -13.47 9.01
C VAL A 514 -10.29 -13.40 7.57
N GLU A 515 -11.34 -14.15 7.23
CA GLU A 515 -12.05 -14.09 5.95
C GLU A 515 -13.51 -13.68 6.18
N ILE A 516 -14.03 -12.77 5.36
CA ILE A 516 -15.44 -12.37 5.38
C ILE A 516 -16.03 -12.41 3.96
N GLU A 517 -17.26 -12.93 3.84
CA GLU A 517 -18.03 -12.79 2.60
C GLU A 517 -18.63 -11.38 2.53
N LEU A 518 -18.37 -10.66 1.43
CA LEU A 518 -18.85 -9.29 1.24
C LEU A 518 -20.37 -9.21 1.32
N GLY A 519 -20.88 -8.33 2.19
CA GLY A 519 -22.29 -8.19 2.50
C GLY A 519 -22.80 -9.13 3.60
N LYS A 520 -21.92 -9.90 4.26
CA LYS A 520 -22.23 -10.64 5.49
C LYS A 520 -21.63 -9.90 6.69
N GLU A 521 -22.24 -10.12 7.86
CA GLU A 521 -21.78 -9.52 9.12
C GLU A 521 -20.77 -10.41 9.87
N LYS A 522 -20.72 -11.70 9.53
CA LYS A 522 -19.90 -12.67 10.24
C LYS A 522 -18.63 -12.99 9.48
N ALA A 523 -17.51 -12.68 10.10
CA ALA A 523 -16.20 -13.11 9.66
C ALA A 523 -15.81 -14.46 10.29
N GLU A 524 -14.92 -15.18 9.66
CA GLU A 524 -14.38 -16.46 10.11
C GLU A 524 -12.86 -16.35 10.29
N THR A 525 -12.36 -16.75 11.47
CA THR A 525 -10.92 -16.92 11.67
C THR A 525 -10.46 -18.14 10.88
N VAL A 526 -9.48 -17.95 10.01
CA VAL A 526 -8.96 -18.98 9.10
C VAL A 526 -7.71 -19.63 9.67
N ALA A 527 -6.79 -18.82 10.20
CA ALA A 527 -5.50 -19.29 10.72
C ALA A 527 -4.92 -18.27 11.73
N THR A 528 -3.91 -18.71 12.47
CA THR A 528 -3.11 -17.89 13.40
C THR A 528 -1.66 -17.84 12.94
N ASN A 529 -0.87 -16.89 13.45
CA ASN A 529 0.55 -16.72 13.12
C ASN A 529 0.83 -16.58 11.61
N VAL A 530 -0.05 -15.88 10.89
CA VAL A 530 0.04 -15.74 9.45
C VAL A 530 1.02 -14.62 9.09
N GLN A 531 1.97 -14.97 8.22
CA GLN A 531 2.98 -14.06 7.68
C GLN A 531 2.51 -13.36 6.41
N SER A 532 1.89 -14.12 5.50
CA SER A 532 1.39 -13.61 4.22
C SER A 532 0.25 -14.48 3.70
N PHE A 533 -0.58 -13.92 2.82
CA PHE A 533 -1.73 -14.62 2.26
C PHE A 533 -2.18 -14.00 0.94
N GLY A 534 -2.98 -14.73 0.19
CA GLY A 534 -3.55 -14.27 -1.08
C GLY A 534 -4.65 -15.18 -1.58
N TYR A 535 -5.42 -14.69 -2.55
CA TYR A 535 -6.43 -15.47 -3.22
C TYR A 535 -5.90 -16.08 -4.53
N ILE A 536 -6.08 -17.38 -4.69
CA ILE A 536 -5.95 -18.06 -5.97
C ILE A 536 -7.36 -18.38 -6.46
N GLY A 537 -7.85 -17.58 -7.41
CA GLY A 537 -9.26 -17.55 -7.74
C GLY A 537 -10.10 -17.16 -6.51
N ASN A 538 -10.92 -18.10 -6.00
CA ASN A 538 -11.72 -17.89 -4.79
C ASN A 538 -11.19 -18.67 -3.58
N THR A 539 -10.02 -19.27 -3.66
CA THR A 539 -9.40 -20.02 -2.56
C THR A 539 -8.39 -19.14 -1.85
N LEU A 540 -8.61 -18.86 -0.58
CA LEU A 540 -7.65 -18.15 0.25
C LEU A 540 -6.54 -19.12 0.66
N ILE A 541 -5.31 -18.80 0.27
CA ILE A 541 -4.10 -19.52 0.66
C ILE A 541 -3.30 -18.62 1.59
N TYR A 542 -2.65 -19.20 2.60
CA TYR A 542 -1.92 -18.46 3.60
C TYR A 542 -0.62 -19.19 3.99
N TYR A 543 0.36 -18.40 4.38
CA TYR A 543 1.68 -18.81 4.84
C TYR A 543 1.81 -18.45 6.31
N PHE A 544 2.08 -19.43 7.17
CA PHE A 544 2.01 -19.29 8.61
C PHE A 544 3.11 -20.08 9.33
N ASP A 545 3.24 -19.87 10.63
CA ASP A 545 4.28 -20.48 11.48
C ASP A 545 5.70 -20.28 10.89
N TYR A 546 5.97 -19.06 10.44
CA TYR A 546 7.23 -18.70 9.84
C TYR A 546 8.34 -18.56 10.88
N THR A 547 9.46 -19.28 10.65
CA THR A 547 10.64 -19.21 11.49
C THR A 547 11.89 -19.38 10.61
N GLU A 548 12.85 -18.46 10.73
CA GLU A 548 14.13 -18.51 10.04
C GLU A 548 14.06 -18.75 8.51
N GLY A 549 13.11 -18.14 7.84
CA GLY A 549 12.96 -18.25 6.38
C GLY A 549 12.06 -19.38 5.90
N VAL A 550 11.56 -20.21 6.80
CA VAL A 550 10.75 -21.40 6.49
C VAL A 550 9.43 -21.37 7.24
N GLY A 551 8.35 -21.77 6.60
CA GLY A 551 7.01 -21.85 7.21
C GLY A 551 6.15 -22.90 6.57
N THR A 552 4.84 -22.80 6.82
CA THR A 552 3.84 -23.74 6.36
C THR A 552 2.80 -23.04 5.48
N LEU A 553 2.41 -23.64 4.35
CA LEU A 553 1.30 -23.18 3.53
C LEU A 553 0.01 -23.93 3.92
N GLY A 554 -1.08 -23.18 4.00
CA GLY A 554 -2.43 -23.70 4.24
C GLY A 554 -3.44 -23.07 3.28
N ALA A 555 -4.60 -23.71 3.11
CA ALA A 555 -5.71 -23.17 2.32
C ALA A 555 -7.00 -23.22 3.11
N ALA A 556 -7.79 -22.15 3.05
CA ALA A 556 -9.06 -22.05 3.76
C ALA A 556 -10.01 -23.20 3.38
N GLY A 557 -10.57 -23.84 4.39
CA GLY A 557 -11.44 -24.99 4.23
C GLY A 557 -10.75 -26.33 3.88
N SER A 558 -9.41 -26.33 3.71
CA SER A 558 -8.60 -27.53 3.50
C SER A 558 -7.99 -28.02 4.81
N LYS A 559 -7.81 -29.34 4.93
CA LYS A 559 -6.97 -29.94 5.98
C LYS A 559 -5.55 -30.21 5.53
N THR A 560 -5.27 -30.01 4.25
CA THR A 560 -3.95 -30.21 3.68
C THR A 560 -3.10 -28.98 3.93
N THR A 561 -1.94 -29.19 4.53
CA THR A 561 -0.90 -28.18 4.71
C THR A 561 0.39 -28.66 4.06
N ILE A 562 1.24 -27.73 3.65
CA ILE A 562 2.56 -27.98 3.06
C ILE A 562 3.58 -27.35 3.98
N ALA A 563 4.34 -28.17 4.68
CA ALA A 563 5.40 -27.73 5.57
C ALA A 563 6.72 -27.46 4.81
N ASN A 564 7.66 -26.81 5.47
CA ASN A 564 9.01 -26.52 4.96
C ASN A 564 9.01 -25.73 3.64
N ALA A 565 8.06 -24.80 3.47
CA ALA A 565 8.03 -23.88 2.35
C ALA A 565 8.90 -22.63 2.63
N SER A 566 9.67 -22.20 1.65
CA SER A 566 10.48 -20.97 1.68
C SER A 566 10.36 -20.19 0.37
N GLY A 567 10.74 -18.91 0.36
CA GLY A 567 10.70 -18.08 -0.83
C GLY A 567 9.30 -17.99 -1.47
N VAL A 568 8.26 -17.91 -0.64
CA VAL A 568 6.85 -18.00 -1.08
C VAL A 568 6.44 -16.77 -1.89
N GLN A 569 5.89 -17.00 -3.09
CA GLN A 569 5.32 -15.96 -3.95
C GLN A 569 3.87 -16.31 -4.32
N PHE A 570 2.94 -15.40 -3.96
CA PHE A 570 1.53 -15.51 -4.33
C PHE A 570 1.31 -14.88 -5.70
N THR A 571 0.63 -15.61 -6.58
CA THR A 571 0.23 -15.15 -7.91
C THR A 571 -1.27 -15.34 -8.12
N GLU A 572 -1.79 -15.00 -9.30
CA GLU A 572 -3.21 -15.22 -9.60
C GLU A 572 -3.57 -16.70 -9.79
N ASP A 573 -2.62 -17.52 -10.24
CA ASP A 573 -2.84 -18.90 -10.63
C ASP A 573 -2.42 -19.92 -9.58
N ALA A 574 -1.37 -19.64 -8.82
CA ALA A 574 -0.79 -20.54 -7.84
C ALA A 574 0.07 -19.81 -6.80
N VAL A 575 0.42 -20.50 -5.75
CA VAL A 575 1.52 -20.11 -4.87
C VAL A 575 2.75 -20.90 -5.28
N TYR A 576 3.84 -20.18 -5.58
CA TYR A 576 5.13 -20.77 -5.90
C TYR A 576 6.03 -20.71 -4.66
N TYR A 577 6.84 -21.73 -4.43
CA TYR A 577 7.70 -21.83 -3.26
C TYR A 577 8.81 -22.84 -3.47
N VAL A 578 9.88 -22.74 -2.68
CA VAL A 578 10.92 -23.75 -2.58
C VAL A 578 10.59 -24.65 -1.40
N ALA A 579 10.41 -25.94 -1.66
CA ALA A 579 10.15 -26.95 -0.66
C ALA A 579 11.45 -27.59 -0.18
N ASP A 580 11.50 -27.93 1.12
CA ASP A 580 12.56 -28.71 1.74
C ASP A 580 13.96 -28.17 1.40
N ALA A 581 14.16 -26.85 1.49
CA ALA A 581 15.46 -26.24 1.25
C ALA A 581 16.51 -26.79 2.22
N ASP A 582 17.64 -27.19 1.70
CA ASP A 582 18.79 -27.65 2.48
C ASP A 582 19.35 -26.48 3.32
N ALA A 583 19.45 -26.66 4.63
CA ALA A 583 19.85 -25.61 5.55
C ALA A 583 21.28 -25.06 5.30
N ALA A 584 22.16 -25.83 4.66
CA ALA A 584 23.53 -25.41 4.39
C ALA A 584 23.69 -24.67 3.05
N THR A 585 22.85 -25.00 2.06
CA THR A 585 22.96 -24.47 0.70
C THR A 585 21.79 -23.60 0.29
N GLY A 586 20.65 -23.69 0.97
CA GLY A 586 19.40 -23.02 0.60
C GLY A 586 18.72 -23.64 -0.65
N ASN A 587 19.32 -24.66 -1.29
CA ASN A 587 18.74 -25.28 -2.47
C ASN A 587 17.63 -26.26 -2.10
N GLY A 588 16.48 -26.20 -2.77
CA GLY A 588 15.33 -27.07 -2.54
C GLY A 588 14.59 -27.43 -3.84
N GLU A 589 13.37 -27.92 -3.72
CA GLU A 589 12.53 -28.24 -4.87
C GLU A 589 11.53 -27.11 -5.13
N LEU A 590 11.60 -26.45 -6.28
CA LEU A 590 10.63 -25.44 -6.70
C LEU A 590 9.31 -26.10 -7.07
N ARG A 591 8.24 -25.66 -6.45
CA ARG A 591 6.89 -26.18 -6.60
C ARG A 591 5.86 -25.08 -6.80
N ALA A 592 4.72 -25.43 -7.39
CA ALA A 592 3.52 -24.63 -7.47
C ALA A 592 2.36 -25.34 -6.77
N TRP A 593 1.52 -24.59 -6.07
CA TRP A 593 0.32 -25.10 -5.41
C TRP A 593 -0.87 -24.18 -5.66
N ASP A 594 -1.97 -24.74 -6.19
CA ASP A 594 -3.24 -24.02 -6.46
C ASP A 594 -4.25 -24.10 -5.30
N GLY A 595 -3.82 -24.55 -4.12
CA GLY A 595 -4.66 -24.83 -2.96
C GLY A 595 -5.23 -26.25 -2.93
N LYS A 596 -5.03 -27.04 -4.00
CA LYS A 596 -5.51 -28.44 -4.13
C LYS A 596 -4.43 -29.37 -4.65
N THR A 597 -3.79 -28.96 -5.73
CA THR A 597 -2.80 -29.76 -6.46
C THR A 597 -1.43 -29.13 -6.35
N GLU A 598 -0.46 -29.91 -5.94
CA GLU A 598 0.94 -29.54 -5.88
C GLU A 598 1.65 -30.07 -7.12
N THR A 599 2.44 -29.22 -7.76
CA THR A 599 3.18 -29.55 -8.97
C THR A 599 4.65 -29.23 -8.77
N ALA A 600 5.52 -30.24 -8.89
CA ALA A 600 6.97 -30.05 -8.88
C ALA A 600 7.44 -29.47 -10.23
N ILE A 601 8.29 -28.45 -10.16
CA ILE A 601 8.79 -27.72 -11.34
C ILE A 601 10.26 -28.03 -11.56
N ALA A 602 11.11 -27.84 -10.53
CA ALA A 602 12.55 -28.01 -10.64
C ALA A 602 13.17 -28.42 -9.31
N LYS A 603 14.33 -29.08 -9.38
CA LYS A 603 15.14 -29.45 -8.22
C LYS A 603 16.37 -28.56 -8.10
N ASP A 604 16.98 -28.57 -6.91
CA ASP A 604 18.18 -27.82 -6.61
C ASP A 604 18.01 -26.30 -6.87
N VAL A 605 16.85 -25.72 -6.54
CA VAL A 605 16.53 -24.31 -6.72
C VAL A 605 16.86 -23.54 -5.44
N PHE A 606 17.62 -22.47 -5.60
CA PHE A 606 17.99 -21.55 -4.52
C PHE A 606 17.01 -20.36 -4.42
N ALA A 607 16.73 -19.70 -5.55
CA ALA A 607 15.85 -18.55 -5.63
C ALA A 607 15.13 -18.55 -6.98
N PHE A 608 13.93 -17.98 -6.98
CA PHE A 608 13.14 -17.87 -8.21
C PHE A 608 12.35 -16.56 -8.24
N GLN A 609 11.91 -16.20 -9.44
CA GLN A 609 10.98 -15.11 -9.66
C GLN A 609 9.89 -15.56 -10.65
N TYR A 610 8.64 -15.35 -10.24
CA TYR A 610 7.49 -15.48 -11.13
C TYR A 610 7.47 -14.32 -12.14
N LYS A 611 7.17 -14.60 -13.40
CA LYS A 611 7.05 -13.59 -14.45
C LYS A 611 5.59 -13.36 -14.84
N ASP A 612 4.98 -14.29 -15.55
CA ASP A 612 3.59 -14.22 -15.99
C ASP A 612 3.14 -15.59 -16.51
N ASN A 613 1.84 -15.90 -16.39
CA ASN A 613 1.24 -17.11 -16.98
C ASN A 613 2.01 -18.41 -16.66
N GLY A 614 2.44 -18.58 -15.42
CA GLY A 614 3.17 -19.76 -14.97
C GLY A 614 4.64 -19.81 -15.40
N LYS A 615 5.17 -18.77 -16.02
CA LYS A 615 6.59 -18.68 -16.39
C LYS A 615 7.43 -18.21 -15.20
N LEU A 616 8.61 -18.77 -15.07
CA LEU A 616 9.52 -18.51 -13.95
C LEU A 616 10.95 -18.36 -14.44
N VAL A 617 11.71 -17.61 -13.69
CA VAL A 617 13.17 -17.59 -13.74
C VAL A 617 13.69 -18.06 -12.40
N TYR A 618 14.71 -18.90 -12.42
CA TYR A 618 15.28 -19.35 -11.16
C TYR A 618 16.79 -19.60 -11.26
N ILE A 619 17.46 -19.41 -10.11
CA ILE A 619 18.84 -19.82 -9.91
C ILE A 619 18.79 -21.20 -9.25
N GLY A 620 19.39 -22.17 -9.90
CA GLY A 620 19.56 -23.51 -9.36
C GLY A 620 21.03 -23.86 -9.15
N LYS A 621 21.28 -24.91 -8.33
CA LYS A 621 22.61 -25.39 -8.02
C LYS A 621 23.54 -24.29 -7.47
N TYR A 622 22.98 -23.46 -6.62
CA TYR A 622 23.71 -22.33 -6.06
C TYR A 622 24.83 -22.83 -5.12
N ASP A 623 26.03 -22.37 -5.38
CA ASP A 623 27.19 -22.59 -4.52
C ASP A 623 27.33 -21.37 -3.59
N VAL A 624 27.00 -21.56 -2.32
CA VAL A 624 27.04 -20.51 -1.29
C VAL A 624 28.45 -19.96 -1.08
N ASN A 625 29.50 -20.80 -1.27
CA ASN A 625 30.88 -20.36 -1.09
C ASN A 625 31.39 -19.50 -2.27
N ALA A 626 30.95 -19.84 -3.47
CA ALA A 626 31.29 -19.09 -4.67
C ALA A 626 30.33 -17.92 -4.93
N GLY A 627 29.14 -17.91 -4.32
CA GLY A 627 28.12 -16.87 -4.50
C GLY A 627 27.47 -16.90 -5.88
N VAL A 628 27.43 -18.06 -6.56
CA VAL A 628 26.94 -18.17 -7.93
C VAL A 628 26.13 -19.44 -8.16
N GLY A 629 25.25 -19.42 -9.16
CA GLY A 629 24.47 -20.57 -9.58
C GLY A 629 24.22 -20.65 -11.09
N ASP A 630 23.44 -21.63 -11.48
CA ASP A 630 22.96 -21.81 -12.85
C ASP A 630 21.62 -21.07 -13.02
N LEU A 631 21.47 -20.25 -14.07
CA LEU A 631 20.24 -19.56 -14.40
C LEU A 631 19.37 -20.41 -15.33
N TYR A 632 18.09 -20.53 -15.00
CA TYR A 632 17.10 -21.25 -15.78
C TYR A 632 15.86 -20.38 -16.07
N TYR A 633 15.23 -20.67 -17.19
CA TYR A 633 13.90 -20.18 -17.53
C TYR A 633 12.94 -21.35 -17.67
N TYR A 634 11.79 -21.27 -17.00
CA TYR A 634 10.68 -22.21 -17.11
C TYR A 634 9.53 -21.53 -17.86
N ASP A 635 9.09 -22.10 -18.97
CA ASP A 635 8.09 -21.51 -19.87
C ASP A 635 6.63 -21.87 -19.51
N GLY A 636 6.43 -22.51 -18.34
CA GLY A 636 5.16 -23.08 -17.90
C GLY A 636 5.04 -24.57 -18.18
N LYS A 637 6.02 -25.19 -18.89
CA LYS A 637 6.03 -26.62 -19.22
C LYS A 637 7.38 -27.28 -18.99
N GLU A 638 8.44 -26.65 -19.45
CA GLU A 638 9.80 -27.20 -19.34
C GLU A 638 10.81 -26.10 -18.97
N ALA A 639 11.85 -26.52 -18.27
CA ALA A 639 12.93 -25.63 -17.87
C ALA A 639 14.09 -25.69 -18.87
N ARG A 640 14.58 -24.53 -19.27
CA ARG A 640 15.77 -24.37 -20.11
C ARG A 640 16.86 -23.66 -19.35
N LYS A 641 18.06 -24.20 -19.31
CA LYS A 641 19.24 -23.53 -18.77
C LYS A 641 19.64 -22.37 -19.68
N LEU A 642 19.83 -21.21 -19.13
CA LEU A 642 20.22 -19.99 -19.85
C LEU A 642 21.72 -19.69 -19.71
N ASP A 643 22.24 -19.76 -18.47
CA ASP A 643 23.62 -19.40 -18.18
C ASP A 643 24.15 -20.14 -16.95
N THR A 644 25.44 -19.95 -16.66
CA THR A 644 26.17 -20.48 -15.51
C THR A 644 26.94 -19.39 -14.80
N GLY A 645 27.22 -19.56 -13.52
CA GLY A 645 28.00 -18.57 -12.77
C GLY A 645 27.25 -17.26 -12.55
N VAL A 646 25.91 -17.30 -12.49
CA VAL A 646 25.06 -16.13 -12.27
C VAL A 646 25.08 -15.77 -10.80
N THR A 647 25.32 -14.48 -10.51
CA THR A 647 25.45 -13.93 -9.17
C THR A 647 24.08 -13.49 -8.62
N ALA A 648 23.28 -12.78 -9.45
CA ALA A 648 21.98 -12.24 -9.06
C ALA A 648 21.03 -12.10 -10.24
N ILE A 649 19.73 -12.16 -9.96
CA ILE A 649 18.63 -11.81 -10.88
C ILE A 649 18.01 -10.52 -10.38
N PHE A 650 17.77 -9.57 -11.27
CA PHE A 650 17.01 -8.36 -10.92
C PHE A 650 15.53 -8.66 -10.92
N ILE A 651 14.87 -8.28 -9.83
CA ILE A 651 13.43 -8.43 -9.61
C ILE A 651 12.78 -7.06 -9.87
N TYR A 652 11.80 -7.02 -10.77
CA TYR A 652 11.04 -5.80 -11.11
C TYR A 652 9.59 -5.98 -10.75
#